data_b36e21cc2fb0b318b881bf18c48429b0
#
_entry.id   b36e21cc2fb0b318b881bf18c48429b0
#
_cell.length_a   1.000
_cell.length_b   1.000
_cell.length_c   1.000
_cell.angle_alpha   90.00
_cell.angle_beta   90.00
_cell.angle_gamma   90.00
#
_symmetry.space_group_name_H-M   'P 1'
#
loop_
_entity.id
_entity.type
_entity.pdbx_description
1 polymer ?
#
loop_
_entity_poly.entity_id
_entity_poly.type
_entity_poly.pdbx_seq_one_letter_code
_entity_poly.pdbx_strand_id
1 'polypeptide(L)'
;MSQTTTTNAATTKRDSLKPQKHIGDETILLQGITVMGRNEARQLRESGMPVSVMTSKELQGTASSMNDVLARVAGVTIRNTGGVGSASRLSVRGLEGKRLGLFVDETAMNQFSNFITLNDIPTDMIARIEIYKGIVPYKFGGSALGGAINVVTKEYPPIYFDASYEIGSFNTHRLNTVFKRTYAPLGLQFGMGGFFTYSANNYYMTLHNLGDLRVRRNHDAFRKGVIAGSIKATKWWFDELKAELIYTATHQQLQGIDLDVREAYTHSQAIATSLKAKRETFFIDGLAFDFEAAFDIGNYGVSDYAKTVYDWFGNSRPSQSPLGGETSTHPYDGHNKNLDGTGKLNLNYTINRHHSLNLNLYEAYTKLKPHDELMDAAYGFRTQFDSYMNSLTAGLSYDLLLFRDRFQSAFTLRSYHYHSSTEKLPSFYVPTPEQVRVTKHSFGWNESMRYRLTPELMFKASYSDEMRIPSDEELVGNGYSILPSPTLKPEHVRSCNLGALYRRTLKTDGIFEAEVNGFYTHLTDMIRYTPSMVPTLAQYVNVGETTTYGIEGEVKWDVLPWLYTYANATYQNLRDTQRFTEGSTVPNPTYHKRIPNIPYLLGNAGIECHRENLIGKRSNTRFLIDASYVHQYFYDYEMTIYQDRKIPTAITFDTALEHSVMNQTLTFSLKIKNVLNREVVSELNHPLPGRYVAFKVRYLLH
;
A
#
# COMPACT_ATOMS: atom_id res chain seq x y z
N MET A 1 -78.02 7.13 33.50
CA MET A 1 -77.69 7.78 32.22
C MET A 1 -76.17 7.74 32.06
N SER A 2 -75.69 6.78 31.30
CA SER A 2 -74.26 6.47 31.07
C SER A 2 -73.97 6.82 29.64
N GLN A 3 -73.01 7.69 29.36
CA GLN A 3 -72.50 7.93 28.02
C GLN A 3 -71.13 7.30 27.92
N THR A 4 -71.05 6.28 27.07
CA THR A 4 -69.88 5.57 26.63
C THR A 4 -69.17 6.37 25.52
N THR A 5 -67.96 6.81 25.75
CA THR A 5 -67.11 7.45 24.74
C THR A 5 -66.22 6.36 24.10
N THR A 6 -66.45 6.07 22.85
CA THR A 6 -65.66 5.17 22.01
C THR A 6 -64.41 5.92 21.51
N THR A 7 -63.23 5.49 21.87
CA THR A 7 -61.96 5.98 21.35
C THR A 7 -61.62 5.18 20.11
N ASN A 8 -61.57 5.82 18.96
CA ASN A 8 -61.08 5.27 17.70
C ASN A 8 -59.55 5.21 17.75
N ALA A 9 -59.01 3.99 17.80
CA ALA A 9 -57.59 3.75 17.57
C ALA A 9 -57.32 3.79 16.06
N ALA A 10 -56.60 4.80 15.61
CA ALA A 10 -56.09 4.87 14.26
C ALA A 10 -54.93 3.87 14.10
N THR A 11 -55.21 2.81 13.36
CA THR A 11 -54.20 1.84 12.92
C THR A 11 -53.31 2.47 11.85
N THR A 12 -52.15 2.93 12.21
CA THR A 12 -51.12 3.33 11.25
C THR A 12 -50.64 2.09 10.53
N LYS A 13 -51.02 1.95 9.26
CA LYS A 13 -50.39 0.98 8.36
C LYS A 13 -48.88 1.29 8.28
N ARG A 14 -48.08 0.40 8.82
CA ARG A 14 -46.65 0.32 8.48
C ARG A 14 -46.58 -0.12 7.02
N ASP A 15 -46.31 0.81 6.13
CA ASP A 15 -45.87 0.48 4.78
C ASP A 15 -44.58 -0.33 4.90
N SER A 16 -44.64 -1.59 4.53
CA SER A 16 -43.47 -2.44 4.35
C SER A 16 -42.70 -1.87 3.15
N LEU A 17 -41.65 -1.10 3.45
CA LEU A 17 -40.62 -0.73 2.48
C LEU A 17 -40.04 -2.03 1.92
N LYS A 18 -40.39 -2.35 0.69
CA LYS A 18 -39.72 -3.40 -0.09
C LYS A 18 -38.23 -3.03 -0.14
N PRO A 19 -37.29 -3.96 0.10
CA PRO A 19 -35.88 -3.69 -0.02
C PRO A 19 -35.56 -3.31 -1.49
N GLN A 20 -35.15 -2.08 -1.71
CA GLN A 20 -34.65 -1.64 -3.02
C GLN A 20 -33.29 -2.32 -3.26
N LYS A 21 -33.23 -3.13 -4.33
CA LYS A 21 -32.00 -3.76 -4.80
C LYS A 21 -31.17 -2.74 -5.58
N HIS A 22 -30.08 -2.26 -5.00
CA HIS A 22 -29.06 -1.51 -5.71
C HIS A 22 -27.91 -2.43 -6.13
N ILE A 23 -27.55 -2.39 -7.40
CA ILE A 23 -26.35 -3.04 -7.94
C ILE A 23 -25.17 -2.11 -7.64
N GLY A 24 -24.27 -2.56 -6.93
CA GLY A 24 -23.22 -1.75 -6.28
C GLY A 24 -23.27 -1.90 -4.78
N ASP A 25 -24.30 -2.53 -4.31
CA ASP A 25 -24.64 -2.58 -2.93
C ASP A 25 -24.87 -4.03 -2.52
N GLU A 26 -23.89 -4.63 -1.87
CA GLU A 26 -24.14 -5.90 -1.18
C GLU A 26 -25.24 -5.69 -0.15
N THR A 27 -26.42 -6.22 -0.44
CA THR A 27 -27.41 -6.48 0.59
C THR A 27 -26.96 -7.71 1.37
N ILE A 28 -25.88 -7.58 2.13
CA ILE A 28 -25.64 -8.45 3.24
C ILE A 28 -26.67 -8.04 4.28
N LEU A 29 -27.45 -9.00 4.76
CA LEU A 29 -28.50 -8.88 5.75
C LEU A 29 -27.98 -8.42 7.15
N LEU A 30 -27.24 -7.32 7.19
CA LEU A 30 -26.86 -6.62 8.39
C LEU A 30 -27.31 -5.17 8.23
N GLN A 31 -28.60 -4.94 8.52
CA GLN A 31 -29.32 -3.67 8.26
C GLN A 31 -28.73 -2.39 8.89
N GLY A 32 -27.62 -2.46 9.62
CA GLY A 32 -26.96 -1.30 10.21
C GLY A 32 -25.57 -0.98 9.62
N ILE A 33 -24.77 -1.99 9.33
CA ILE A 33 -23.33 -1.82 9.02
C ILE A 33 -23.09 -1.46 7.55
N THR A 34 -23.89 -1.97 6.62
CA THR A 34 -23.73 -1.73 5.18
C THR A 34 -24.05 -0.28 4.78
N VAL A 35 -24.99 0.37 5.47
CA VAL A 35 -25.39 1.75 5.19
C VAL A 35 -24.30 2.74 5.59
N MET A 36 -23.57 2.51 6.71
CA MET A 36 -22.49 3.37 7.16
C MET A 36 -21.29 3.31 6.21
N GLY A 37 -20.81 2.14 5.86
CA GLY A 37 -19.64 1.98 4.98
C GLY A 37 -19.82 2.59 3.59
N ARG A 38 -21.02 2.62 3.05
CA ARG A 38 -21.36 3.30 1.79
C ARG A 38 -21.31 4.81 1.92
N ASN A 39 -21.85 5.33 2.99
CA ASN A 39 -21.87 6.76 3.24
C ASN A 39 -20.45 7.28 3.38
N GLU A 40 -19.57 6.55 4.05
CA GLU A 40 -18.15 6.90 4.22
C GLU A 40 -17.37 6.88 2.91
N ALA A 41 -17.44 5.80 2.11
CA ALA A 41 -16.75 5.72 0.82
C ALA A 41 -17.20 6.83 -0.13
N ARG A 42 -18.49 7.17 -0.12
CA ARG A 42 -19.04 8.29 -0.87
C ARG A 42 -18.54 9.63 -0.34
N GLN A 43 -18.57 9.85 0.96
CA GLN A 43 -18.09 11.09 1.59
C GLN A 43 -16.62 11.33 1.28
N LEU A 44 -15.79 10.28 1.30
CA LEU A 44 -14.37 10.36 0.93
C LEU A 44 -14.19 10.77 -0.53
N ARG A 45 -14.90 10.12 -1.47
CA ARG A 45 -14.84 10.51 -2.89
C ARG A 45 -15.35 11.92 -3.14
N GLU A 46 -16.31 12.37 -2.37
CA GLU A 46 -16.86 13.72 -2.41
C GLU A 46 -16.05 14.74 -1.61
N SER A 47 -14.92 14.37 -0.98
CA SER A 47 -14.02 15.31 -0.28
C SER A 47 -13.27 16.22 -1.25
N GLY A 48 -12.66 17.29 -0.73
CA GLY A 48 -11.82 18.21 -1.53
C GLY A 48 -10.51 17.60 -2.03
N MET A 49 -10.07 16.50 -1.40
CA MET A 49 -8.84 15.79 -1.75
C MET A 49 -9.06 14.87 -2.98
N PRO A 50 -8.05 14.70 -3.85
CA PRO A 50 -8.09 13.69 -4.89
C PRO A 50 -7.91 12.31 -4.25
N VAL A 51 -9.00 11.54 -4.13
CA VAL A 51 -9.00 10.21 -3.52
C VAL A 51 -9.74 9.20 -4.39
N SER A 52 -9.10 8.07 -4.66
CA SER A 52 -9.77 6.89 -5.23
C SER A 52 -10.15 5.94 -4.10
N VAL A 53 -11.36 5.43 -4.13
CA VAL A 53 -11.86 4.45 -3.16
C VAL A 53 -12.29 3.19 -3.89
N MET A 54 -11.72 2.05 -3.52
CA MET A 54 -12.15 0.72 -3.96
C MET A 54 -12.88 0.03 -2.82
N THR A 55 -14.09 -0.41 -3.08
CA THR A 55 -14.94 -1.10 -2.10
C THR A 55 -14.69 -2.60 -2.11
N SER A 56 -15.17 -3.32 -1.09
CA SER A 56 -15.04 -4.79 -0.99
C SER A 56 -15.57 -5.52 -2.23
N LYS A 57 -16.57 -4.97 -2.90
CA LYS A 57 -17.13 -5.55 -4.14
C LYS A 57 -16.11 -5.51 -5.29
N GLU A 58 -15.41 -4.39 -5.46
CA GLU A 58 -14.39 -4.21 -6.50
C GLU A 58 -13.10 -5.00 -6.19
N LEU A 59 -12.89 -5.40 -4.93
CA LEU A 59 -11.73 -6.17 -4.48
C LEU A 59 -11.83 -7.67 -4.78
N GLN A 60 -13.05 -8.18 -4.87
CA GLN A 60 -13.31 -9.60 -5.13
C GLN A 60 -13.06 -9.96 -6.60
N GLY A 61 -12.97 -11.23 -6.89
CA GLY A 61 -12.87 -11.74 -8.26
C GLY A 61 -11.43 -12.04 -8.67
N THR A 62 -10.87 -11.32 -9.62
CA THR A 62 -9.57 -11.66 -10.24
C THR A 62 -8.36 -11.37 -9.36
N ALA A 63 -8.46 -10.47 -8.37
CA ALA A 63 -7.36 -10.13 -7.48
C ALA A 63 -6.98 -11.28 -6.54
N SER A 64 -5.70 -11.62 -6.50
CA SER A 64 -5.12 -12.60 -5.57
C SER A 64 -4.23 -11.98 -4.51
N SER A 65 -3.85 -10.73 -4.70
CA SER A 65 -3.01 -9.94 -3.79
C SER A 65 -3.45 -8.48 -3.77
N MET A 66 -2.95 -7.72 -2.80
CA MET A 66 -3.17 -6.27 -2.74
C MET A 66 -2.58 -5.56 -3.96
N ASN A 67 -1.43 -5.99 -4.45
CA ASN A 67 -0.81 -5.44 -5.65
C ASN A 67 -1.74 -5.55 -6.87
N ASP A 68 -2.45 -6.67 -7.03
CA ASP A 68 -3.40 -6.85 -8.13
C ASP A 68 -4.57 -5.85 -8.04
N VAL A 69 -5.00 -5.55 -6.84
CA VAL A 69 -6.06 -4.56 -6.59
C VAL A 69 -5.58 -3.16 -6.90
N LEU A 70 -4.45 -2.77 -6.34
CA LEU A 70 -3.89 -1.42 -6.48
C LEU A 70 -3.50 -1.09 -7.93
N ALA A 71 -3.04 -2.10 -8.69
CA ALA A 71 -2.71 -1.93 -10.11
C ALA A 71 -3.91 -1.50 -10.99
N ARG A 72 -5.15 -1.69 -10.52
CA ARG A 72 -6.38 -1.29 -11.23
C ARG A 72 -6.80 0.14 -10.96
N VAL A 73 -6.11 0.86 -10.07
CA VAL A 73 -6.47 2.22 -9.68
C VAL A 73 -5.79 3.23 -10.60
N ALA A 74 -6.54 4.23 -11.07
CA ALA A 74 -5.98 5.32 -11.86
C ALA A 74 -4.84 6.03 -11.11
N GLY A 75 -3.73 6.31 -11.80
CA GLY A 75 -2.56 6.97 -11.22
C GLY A 75 -1.65 6.08 -10.37
N VAL A 76 -1.98 4.80 -10.21
CA VAL A 76 -1.18 3.83 -9.45
C VAL A 76 -0.44 2.91 -10.40
N THR A 77 0.84 2.68 -10.14
CA THR A 77 1.64 1.68 -10.86
C THR A 77 2.33 0.75 -9.88
N ILE A 78 2.43 -0.52 -10.25
CA ILE A 78 3.14 -1.53 -9.47
C ILE A 78 4.13 -2.23 -10.38
N ARG A 79 5.40 -2.20 -10.00
CA ARG A 79 6.47 -2.92 -10.68
C ARG A 79 6.94 -4.05 -9.76
N ASN A 80 6.84 -5.27 -10.24
CA ASN A 80 7.25 -6.46 -9.51
C ASN A 80 8.55 -7.02 -10.11
N THR A 81 9.39 -7.63 -9.30
CA THR A 81 10.63 -8.26 -9.73
C THR A 81 10.51 -9.78 -9.90
N GLY A 82 9.33 -10.35 -9.63
CA GLY A 82 9.15 -11.80 -9.72
C GLY A 82 7.78 -12.28 -9.26
N GLY A 83 7.74 -13.48 -8.68
CA GLY A 83 6.53 -14.14 -8.19
C GLY A 83 6.09 -13.69 -6.81
N VAL A 84 5.43 -14.58 -6.09
CA VAL A 84 4.93 -14.32 -4.73
C VAL A 84 6.09 -14.05 -3.78
N GLY A 85 6.00 -12.98 -3.00
CA GLY A 85 7.03 -12.56 -2.04
C GLY A 85 8.17 -11.73 -2.65
N SER A 86 8.26 -11.61 -3.98
CA SER A 86 9.27 -10.76 -4.60
C SER A 86 9.03 -9.28 -4.31
N ALA A 87 10.10 -8.49 -4.39
CA ALA A 87 10.02 -7.06 -4.19
C ALA A 87 9.06 -6.41 -5.19
N SER A 88 8.25 -5.47 -4.70
CA SER A 88 7.34 -4.68 -5.50
C SER A 88 7.52 -3.20 -5.22
N ARG A 89 7.54 -2.41 -6.28
CA ARG A 89 7.63 -0.95 -6.20
C ARG A 89 6.29 -0.34 -6.55
N LEU A 90 5.64 0.17 -5.53
CA LEU A 90 4.39 0.89 -5.65
C LEU A 90 4.67 2.36 -5.90
N SER A 91 4.01 2.97 -6.88
CA SER A 91 4.04 4.40 -7.09
C SER A 91 2.66 4.99 -7.30
N VAL A 92 2.49 6.25 -6.89
CA VAL A 92 1.31 7.06 -7.14
C VAL A 92 1.76 8.29 -7.91
N ARG A 93 1.25 8.46 -9.14
CA ARG A 93 1.61 9.58 -10.03
C ARG A 93 3.13 9.73 -10.22
N GLY A 94 3.84 8.59 -10.30
CA GLY A 94 5.30 8.55 -10.48
C GLY A 94 6.12 8.74 -9.21
N LEU A 95 5.51 9.07 -8.08
CA LEU A 95 6.19 9.11 -6.78
C LEU A 95 6.13 7.74 -6.12
N GLU A 96 7.28 7.17 -5.79
CA GLU A 96 7.40 5.78 -5.32
C GLU A 96 8.11 5.64 -3.97
N GLY A 97 7.99 4.46 -3.41
CA GLY A 97 8.74 4.02 -2.22
C GLY A 97 8.33 4.78 -0.97
N LYS A 98 9.32 5.28 -0.25
CA LYS A 98 9.15 5.97 1.05
C LYS A 98 8.39 7.31 0.97
N ARG A 99 8.03 7.78 -0.25
CA ARG A 99 7.19 8.96 -0.47
C ARG A 99 5.71 8.67 -0.28
N LEU A 100 5.32 7.39 -0.19
CA LEU A 100 3.95 6.95 0.05
C LEU A 100 3.74 6.54 1.49
N GLY A 101 2.68 7.03 2.11
CA GLY A 101 2.20 6.56 3.40
C GLY A 101 1.39 5.27 3.21
N LEU A 102 1.71 4.22 3.96
CA LEU A 102 0.97 2.97 3.96
C LEU A 102 0.30 2.79 5.33
N PHE A 103 -1.00 2.55 5.33
CA PHE A 103 -1.82 2.47 6.54
C PHE A 103 -2.78 1.29 6.50
N VAL A 104 -3.08 0.76 7.69
CA VAL A 104 -4.17 -0.21 7.92
C VAL A 104 -5.01 0.31 9.08
N ASP A 105 -6.30 0.55 8.85
CA ASP A 105 -7.20 1.16 9.83
C ASP A 105 -6.62 2.45 10.45
N GLU A 106 -5.94 3.27 9.59
CA GLU A 106 -5.26 4.52 9.95
C GLU A 106 -3.96 4.35 10.76
N THR A 107 -3.53 3.12 11.03
CA THR A 107 -2.24 2.78 11.65
C THR A 107 -1.13 2.76 10.60
N ALA A 108 -0.05 3.50 10.82
CA ALA A 108 1.08 3.55 9.89
C ALA A 108 1.85 2.23 9.86
N MET A 109 2.16 1.74 8.64
CA MET A 109 2.90 0.50 8.42
C MET A 109 4.34 0.70 7.96
N ASN A 110 4.76 1.92 7.71
CA ASN A 110 6.08 2.18 7.10
C ASN A 110 7.24 1.70 7.98
N GLN A 111 7.10 1.76 9.30
CA GLN A 111 8.09 1.25 10.26
C GLN A 111 8.15 -0.29 10.28
N PHE A 112 7.02 -0.96 10.05
CA PHE A 112 6.94 -2.43 10.03
C PHE A 112 7.27 -3.05 8.68
N SER A 113 7.74 -2.26 7.70
CA SER A 113 7.89 -2.67 6.30
C SER A 113 8.85 -3.84 6.07
N ASN A 114 9.78 -4.08 7.00
CA ASN A 114 10.67 -5.23 6.96
C ASN A 114 9.97 -6.55 7.31
N PHE A 115 8.81 -6.50 7.96
CA PHE A 115 8.13 -7.65 8.52
C PHE A 115 6.73 -7.88 7.94
N ILE A 116 5.96 -6.81 7.70
CA ILE A 116 4.58 -6.86 7.20
C ILE A 116 4.45 -5.92 6.00
N THR A 117 3.81 -6.41 4.94
CA THR A 117 3.51 -5.65 3.73
C THR A 117 2.00 -5.61 3.48
N LEU A 118 1.53 -4.71 2.62
CA LEU A 118 0.12 -4.68 2.21
C LEU A 118 -0.34 -6.01 1.59
N ASN A 119 0.55 -6.76 0.93
CA ASN A 119 0.23 -8.06 0.33
C ASN A 119 -0.03 -9.17 1.35
N ASP A 120 0.32 -8.97 2.61
CA ASP A 120 0.06 -9.92 3.70
C ASP A 120 -1.38 -9.83 4.22
N ILE A 121 -2.11 -8.76 3.86
CA ILE A 121 -3.50 -8.56 4.25
C ILE A 121 -4.40 -9.29 3.25
N PRO A 122 -5.15 -10.32 3.69
CA PRO A 122 -6.08 -11.01 2.80
C PRO A 122 -7.17 -10.07 2.27
N THR A 123 -7.40 -10.10 0.97
CA THR A 123 -8.44 -9.26 0.32
C THR A 123 -9.84 -9.50 0.88
N ASP A 124 -10.11 -10.68 1.42
CA ASP A 124 -11.38 -11.03 2.07
C ASP A 124 -11.66 -10.24 3.36
N MET A 125 -10.62 -9.75 4.04
CA MET A 125 -10.75 -8.95 5.27
C MET A 125 -11.00 -7.47 5.02
N ILE A 126 -10.87 -7.01 3.78
CA ILE A 126 -10.88 -5.59 3.43
C ILE A 126 -12.31 -5.11 3.17
N ALA A 127 -12.71 -4.03 3.83
CA ALA A 127 -13.94 -3.32 3.55
C ALA A 127 -13.77 -2.35 2.37
N ARG A 128 -12.68 -1.59 2.37
CA ARG A 128 -12.32 -0.67 1.30
C ARG A 128 -10.83 -0.34 1.33
N ILE A 129 -10.33 0.17 0.22
CA ILE A 129 -9.00 0.76 0.09
C ILE A 129 -9.18 2.22 -0.32
N GLU A 130 -8.50 3.11 0.37
CA GLU A 130 -8.49 4.55 0.14
C GLU A 130 -7.12 4.94 -0.39
N ILE A 131 -7.06 5.55 -1.57
CA ILE A 131 -5.83 5.98 -2.20
C ILE A 131 -5.86 7.50 -2.35
N TYR A 132 -5.15 8.20 -1.48
CA TYR A 132 -5.00 9.65 -1.48
C TYR A 132 -3.82 10.03 -2.37
N LYS A 133 -4.00 11.03 -3.25
CA LYS A 133 -3.04 11.37 -4.30
C LYS A 133 -2.53 12.80 -4.14
N GLY A 134 -1.29 12.95 -3.69
CA GLY A 134 -0.62 14.24 -3.52
C GLY A 134 -0.96 15.01 -2.22
N ILE A 135 -2.06 14.71 -1.55
CA ILE A 135 -2.40 15.25 -0.22
C ILE A 135 -2.80 14.09 0.69
N VAL A 136 -2.29 14.09 1.90
CA VAL A 136 -2.59 13.09 2.93
C VAL A 136 -3.45 13.73 4.02
N PRO A 137 -4.58 13.11 4.39
CA PRO A 137 -5.40 13.59 5.50
C PRO A 137 -4.59 13.78 6.78
N TYR A 138 -4.87 14.84 7.51
CA TYR A 138 -4.18 15.18 8.77
C TYR A 138 -4.21 14.02 9.78
N LYS A 139 -5.29 13.27 9.84
CA LYS A 139 -5.52 12.21 10.83
C LYS A 139 -4.57 11.00 10.70
N PHE A 140 -3.87 10.83 9.58
CA PHE A 140 -2.94 9.71 9.40
C PHE A 140 -1.58 9.96 10.06
N GLY A 141 -1.17 11.22 10.18
CA GLY A 141 0.17 11.57 10.67
C GLY A 141 1.29 11.26 9.65
N GLY A 142 2.54 11.46 10.08
CA GLY A 142 3.70 11.22 9.26
C GLY A 142 3.95 12.26 8.16
N SER A 143 4.90 11.98 7.27
CA SER A 143 5.42 12.92 6.26
C SER A 143 5.39 12.34 4.84
N ALA A 144 4.26 11.78 4.40
CA ALA A 144 4.12 11.24 3.05
C ALA A 144 3.78 12.34 2.04
N LEU A 145 4.54 12.46 0.95
CA LEU A 145 4.42 13.50 -0.08
C LEU A 145 3.66 13.06 -1.33
N GLY A 146 3.85 11.82 -1.75
CA GLY A 146 3.24 11.28 -2.99
C GLY A 146 1.78 10.91 -2.81
N GLY A 147 1.33 10.76 -1.57
CA GLY A 147 0.01 10.31 -1.21
C GLY A 147 0.01 9.23 -0.13
N ALA A 148 -1.16 8.66 0.14
CA ALA A 148 -1.32 7.61 1.12
C ALA A 148 -2.25 6.51 0.62
N ILE A 149 -2.00 5.28 1.06
CA ILE A 149 -2.89 4.14 0.86
C ILE A 149 -3.32 3.66 2.23
N ASN A 150 -4.62 3.70 2.49
CA ASN A 150 -5.22 3.20 3.71
C ASN A 150 -6.11 2.00 3.40
N VAL A 151 -5.78 0.87 3.99
CA VAL A 151 -6.58 -0.36 3.92
C VAL A 151 -7.49 -0.39 5.13
N VAL A 152 -8.79 -0.29 4.92
CA VAL A 152 -9.79 -0.35 5.97
C VAL A 152 -10.32 -1.77 6.08
N THR A 153 -10.21 -2.37 7.25
CA THR A 153 -10.69 -3.72 7.51
C THR A 153 -12.21 -3.74 7.74
N LYS A 154 -12.81 -4.90 7.51
CA LYS A 154 -14.26 -5.09 7.73
C LYS A 154 -14.60 -5.00 9.22
N GLU A 155 -15.73 -4.39 9.51
CA GLU A 155 -16.39 -4.60 10.79
C GLU A 155 -17.05 -5.99 10.80
N TYR A 156 -17.06 -6.63 11.95
CA TYR A 156 -17.45 -8.02 12.08
C TYR A 156 -18.69 -8.17 12.94
N PRO A 157 -19.63 -9.06 12.54
CA PRO A 157 -20.78 -9.39 13.37
C PRO A 157 -20.36 -10.02 14.69
N PRO A 158 -21.30 -10.16 15.68
CA PRO A 158 -20.98 -10.68 17.01
C PRO A 158 -20.34 -12.06 17.02
N ILE A 159 -20.65 -12.89 16.04
CA ILE A 159 -19.99 -14.18 15.79
C ILE A 159 -19.55 -14.17 14.34
N TYR A 160 -18.26 -14.37 14.11
CA TYR A 160 -17.66 -14.37 12.78
C TYR A 160 -16.59 -15.43 12.67
N PHE A 161 -16.68 -16.26 11.65
CA PHE A 161 -15.63 -17.19 11.27
C PHE A 161 -15.48 -17.19 9.76
N ASP A 162 -14.27 -16.94 9.28
CA ASP A 162 -13.91 -16.92 7.87
C ASP A 162 -12.67 -17.79 7.68
N ALA A 163 -12.77 -18.79 6.85
CA ALA A 163 -11.65 -19.63 6.49
C ALA A 163 -11.59 -19.81 4.98
N SER A 164 -10.41 -19.61 4.40
CA SER A 164 -10.21 -19.82 2.96
C SER A 164 -8.89 -20.51 2.66
N TYR A 165 -8.92 -21.36 1.63
CA TYR A 165 -7.75 -22.00 1.09
C TYR A 165 -7.71 -21.79 -0.41
N GLU A 166 -6.57 -21.32 -0.92
CA GLU A 166 -6.29 -21.13 -2.34
C GLU A 166 -5.10 -21.97 -2.75
N ILE A 167 -5.25 -22.75 -3.82
CA ILE A 167 -4.17 -23.43 -4.51
C ILE A 167 -4.00 -22.84 -5.90
N GLY A 168 -2.75 -22.54 -6.30
CA GLY A 168 -2.45 -21.89 -7.57
C GLY A 168 -1.23 -22.46 -8.28
N SER A 169 -1.01 -21.97 -9.49
CA SER A 169 0.17 -22.26 -10.30
C SER A 169 1.45 -22.03 -9.50
N PHE A 170 2.54 -22.68 -9.93
CA PHE A 170 3.86 -22.56 -9.32
C PHE A 170 3.92 -23.05 -7.88
N ASN A 171 3.08 -24.05 -7.56
CA ASN A 171 2.94 -24.64 -6.22
C ASN A 171 2.64 -23.54 -5.16
N THR A 172 1.67 -22.69 -5.45
CA THR A 172 1.25 -21.62 -4.56
C THR A 172 0.10 -22.06 -3.69
N HIS A 173 0.23 -21.86 -2.37
CA HIS A 173 -0.77 -22.18 -1.37
C HIS A 173 -1.00 -20.98 -0.46
N ARG A 174 -2.27 -20.61 -0.23
CA ARG A 174 -2.66 -19.57 0.73
C ARG A 174 -3.74 -20.09 1.64
N LEU A 175 -3.51 -20.03 2.93
CA LEU A 175 -4.49 -20.36 3.98
C LEU A 175 -4.76 -19.10 4.79
N ASN A 176 -6.02 -18.71 4.91
CA ASN A 176 -6.43 -17.59 5.74
C ASN A 176 -7.53 -18.08 6.69
N THR A 177 -7.45 -17.68 7.94
CA THR A 177 -8.45 -17.98 8.97
C THR A 177 -8.61 -16.79 9.89
N VAL A 178 -9.86 -16.38 10.12
CA VAL A 178 -10.22 -15.30 11.05
C VAL A 178 -11.41 -15.76 11.88
N PHE A 179 -11.28 -15.63 13.19
CA PHE A 179 -12.37 -15.87 14.15
C PHE A 179 -12.56 -14.61 14.99
N LYS A 180 -13.80 -14.16 15.16
CA LYS A 180 -14.16 -13.09 16.08
C LYS A 180 -15.43 -13.42 16.83
N ARG A 181 -15.46 -13.07 18.10
CA ARG A 181 -16.63 -13.26 18.97
C ARG A 181 -16.80 -12.06 19.90
N THR A 182 -18.00 -11.49 19.89
CA THR A 182 -18.38 -10.39 20.77
C THR A 182 -19.22 -10.91 21.92
N TYR A 183 -18.80 -10.59 23.13
CA TYR A 183 -19.60 -10.78 24.35
C TYR A 183 -20.32 -9.47 24.65
N ALA A 184 -21.55 -9.38 24.16
CA ALA A 184 -22.35 -8.14 24.15
C ALA A 184 -22.61 -7.53 25.56
N PRO A 185 -22.82 -8.32 26.65
CA PRO A 185 -23.04 -7.72 27.98
C PRO A 185 -21.91 -6.81 28.45
N LEU A 186 -20.65 -7.21 28.24
CA LEU A 186 -19.46 -6.45 28.62
C LEU A 186 -18.94 -5.53 27.48
N GLY A 187 -19.48 -5.64 26.26
CA GLY A 187 -18.97 -4.94 25.10
C GLY A 187 -17.57 -5.39 24.70
N LEU A 188 -17.18 -6.64 25.01
CA LEU A 188 -15.87 -7.19 24.70
C LEU A 188 -15.95 -8.02 23.42
N GLN A 189 -15.01 -7.78 22.51
CA GLN A 189 -14.80 -8.58 21.31
C GLN A 189 -13.40 -9.19 21.35
N PHE A 190 -13.33 -10.50 21.15
CA PHE A 190 -12.09 -11.25 20.98
C PHE A 190 -11.93 -11.61 19.51
N GLY A 191 -10.74 -11.39 18.98
CA GLY A 191 -10.37 -11.73 17.62
C GLY A 191 -9.11 -12.59 17.60
N MET A 192 -9.05 -13.53 16.67
CA MET A 192 -7.87 -14.31 16.35
C MET A 192 -7.82 -14.52 14.83
N GLY A 193 -6.64 -14.40 14.24
CA GLY A 193 -6.43 -14.63 12.82
C GLY A 193 -5.10 -15.31 12.55
N GLY A 194 -5.03 -16.04 11.44
CA GLY A 194 -3.80 -16.66 10.98
C GLY A 194 -3.77 -16.69 9.45
N PHE A 195 -2.62 -16.36 8.88
CA PHE A 195 -2.39 -16.34 7.45
C PHE A 195 -1.11 -17.10 7.14
N PHE A 196 -1.17 -17.95 6.14
CA PHE A 196 0.01 -18.65 5.66
C PHE A 196 0.05 -18.59 4.13
N THR A 197 1.20 -18.21 3.59
CA THR A 197 1.47 -18.18 2.17
C THR A 197 2.75 -18.96 1.88
N TYR A 198 2.65 -19.86 0.93
CA TYR A 198 3.78 -20.59 0.35
C TYR A 198 3.70 -20.50 -1.17
N SER A 199 4.83 -20.32 -1.83
CA SER A 199 4.97 -20.49 -3.28
C SER A 199 6.37 -20.99 -3.60
N ALA A 200 6.49 -21.96 -4.49
CA ALA A 200 7.78 -22.37 -5.03
C ALA A 200 8.29 -21.41 -6.11
N ASN A 201 7.40 -20.56 -6.67
CA ASN A 201 7.71 -19.59 -7.75
C ASN A 201 8.48 -20.20 -8.93
N ASN A 202 8.32 -21.47 -9.21
CA ASN A 202 9.11 -22.27 -10.14
C ASN A 202 8.66 -22.16 -11.61
N TYR A 203 8.30 -20.95 -12.05
CA TYR A 203 7.91 -20.66 -13.43
C TYR A 203 9.14 -20.56 -14.36
N TYR A 204 8.89 -20.66 -15.67
CA TYR A 204 9.92 -20.41 -16.67
C TYR A 204 10.11 -18.91 -16.90
N MET A 205 11.36 -18.49 -17.03
CA MET A 205 11.75 -17.14 -17.40
C MET A 205 12.68 -17.16 -18.60
N THR A 206 12.63 -16.13 -19.44
CA THR A 206 13.53 -15.92 -20.56
C THR A 206 14.56 -14.86 -20.17
N LEU A 207 15.84 -15.22 -20.20
CA LEU A 207 16.96 -14.33 -19.87
C LEU A 207 17.47 -13.69 -21.16
N HIS A 208 16.91 -12.53 -21.51
CA HIS A 208 17.24 -11.82 -22.76
C HIS A 208 18.70 -11.34 -22.79
N ASN A 209 19.28 -11.01 -21.64
CA ASN A 209 20.70 -10.66 -21.51
C ASN A 209 21.66 -11.83 -21.74
N LEU A 210 21.17 -13.08 -21.73
CA LEU A 210 21.92 -14.29 -21.98
C LEU A 210 21.51 -14.99 -23.29
N GLY A 211 21.12 -14.22 -24.31
CA GLY A 211 20.76 -14.73 -25.63
C GLY A 211 19.42 -15.47 -25.64
N ASP A 212 18.42 -14.97 -24.95
CA ASP A 212 17.07 -15.56 -24.85
C ASP A 212 17.06 -16.94 -24.20
N LEU A 213 18.00 -17.21 -23.29
CA LEU A 213 18.07 -18.46 -22.57
C LEU A 213 16.83 -18.69 -21.73
N ARG A 214 16.08 -19.76 -22.02
CA ARG A 214 14.89 -20.11 -21.24
C ARG A 214 15.24 -21.09 -20.14
N VAL A 215 15.09 -20.62 -18.89
CA VAL A 215 15.38 -21.37 -17.68
C VAL A 215 14.16 -21.45 -16.76
N ARG A 216 14.16 -22.47 -15.89
CA ARG A 216 13.17 -22.55 -14.82
C ARG A 216 13.76 -21.97 -13.55
N ARG A 217 13.01 -21.11 -12.86
CA ARG A 217 13.40 -20.62 -11.53
C ARG A 217 13.52 -21.82 -10.59
N ASN A 218 14.63 -21.90 -9.88
CA ASN A 218 14.99 -23.05 -9.05
C ASN A 218 15.26 -22.70 -7.59
N HIS A 219 15.48 -21.41 -7.29
CA HIS A 219 15.80 -20.93 -5.94
C HIS A 219 15.00 -19.66 -5.58
N ASP A 220 13.65 -19.77 -5.59
CA ASP A 220 12.75 -18.63 -5.39
C ASP A 220 11.59 -18.98 -4.45
N ALA A 221 11.71 -20.02 -3.64
CA ALA A 221 10.66 -20.43 -2.75
C ALA A 221 10.43 -19.37 -1.65
N PHE A 222 9.18 -18.99 -1.47
CA PHE A 222 8.70 -18.04 -0.48
C PHE A 222 7.78 -18.73 0.50
N ARG A 223 7.93 -18.47 1.78
CA ARG A 223 7.00 -18.86 2.83
C ARG A 223 6.88 -17.76 3.88
N LYS A 224 5.64 -17.47 4.26
CA LYS A 224 5.32 -16.49 5.30
C LYS A 224 4.16 -16.95 6.14
N GLY A 225 4.29 -16.84 7.46
CA GLY A 225 3.23 -17.05 8.42
C GLY A 225 2.98 -15.79 9.24
N VAL A 226 1.71 -15.49 9.50
CA VAL A 226 1.27 -14.40 10.38
C VAL A 226 0.21 -14.97 11.31
N ILE A 227 0.33 -14.70 12.61
CA ILE A 227 -0.69 -15.01 13.62
C ILE A 227 -0.98 -13.71 14.37
N ALA A 228 -2.26 -13.40 14.52
CA ALA A 228 -2.71 -12.19 15.19
C ALA A 228 -3.81 -12.48 16.20
N GLY A 229 -3.79 -11.77 17.32
CA GLY A 229 -4.85 -11.77 18.32
C GLY A 229 -5.26 -10.35 18.66
N SER A 230 -6.54 -10.13 18.98
CA SER A 230 -7.06 -8.81 19.35
C SER A 230 -8.12 -8.90 20.43
N ILE A 231 -8.15 -7.87 21.29
CA ILE A 231 -9.20 -7.64 22.27
C ILE A 231 -9.69 -6.20 22.06
N LYS A 232 -11.02 -6.04 21.91
CA LYS A 232 -11.66 -4.74 21.73
C LYS A 232 -12.79 -4.58 22.76
N ALA A 233 -12.79 -3.47 23.47
CA ALA A 233 -13.85 -3.08 24.40
C ALA A 233 -14.59 -1.85 23.83
N THR A 234 -15.96 -1.85 23.87
CA THR A 234 -16.82 -0.81 23.27
C THR A 234 -17.85 -0.23 24.24
N LYS A 235 -17.91 -0.71 25.46
CA LYS A 235 -18.89 -0.26 26.49
C LYS A 235 -18.24 0.32 27.74
N TRP A 236 -16.94 0.63 27.70
CA TRP A 236 -16.21 1.22 28.80
C TRP A 236 -16.22 2.74 28.68
N TRP A 237 -15.31 3.43 29.39
CA TRP A 237 -15.21 4.89 29.27
C TRP A 237 -14.83 5.32 27.85
N PHE A 238 -14.00 4.56 27.13
CA PHE A 238 -13.74 4.74 25.71
C PHE A 238 -14.86 4.10 24.87
N ASP A 239 -15.18 4.71 23.72
CA ASP A 239 -16.09 4.13 22.72
C ASP A 239 -15.44 2.96 22.01
N GLU A 240 -14.11 3.01 21.88
CA GLU A 240 -13.28 1.89 21.46
C GLU A 240 -11.97 1.89 22.25
N LEU A 241 -11.65 0.75 22.86
CA LEU A 241 -10.32 0.43 23.38
C LEU A 241 -9.91 -0.92 22.82
N LYS A 242 -8.87 -0.94 21.96
CA LYS A 242 -8.44 -2.14 21.23
C LYS A 242 -6.96 -2.39 21.49
N ALA A 243 -6.61 -3.63 21.83
CA ALA A 243 -5.23 -4.11 21.88
C ALA A 243 -5.04 -5.24 20.88
N GLU A 244 -3.91 -5.25 20.18
CA GLU A 244 -3.54 -6.27 19.22
C GLU A 244 -2.13 -6.78 19.47
N LEU A 245 -1.93 -8.07 19.16
CA LEU A 245 -0.64 -8.74 19.16
C LEU A 245 -0.50 -9.50 17.84
N ILE A 246 0.62 -9.33 17.16
CA ILE A 246 0.92 -9.95 15.86
C ILE A 246 2.29 -10.60 15.94
N TYR A 247 2.39 -11.85 15.49
CA TYR A 247 3.65 -12.53 15.23
C TYR A 247 3.74 -12.82 13.73
N THR A 248 4.88 -12.55 13.13
CA THR A 248 5.15 -12.84 11.72
C THR A 248 6.52 -13.50 11.56
N ALA A 249 6.61 -14.42 10.61
CA ALA A 249 7.88 -15.04 10.21
C ALA A 249 7.89 -15.24 8.70
N THR A 250 9.02 -14.88 8.06
CA THR A 250 9.23 -14.99 6.61
C THR A 250 10.55 -15.70 6.33
N HIS A 251 10.55 -16.51 5.29
CA HIS A 251 11.76 -17.07 4.71
C HIS A 251 11.61 -17.07 3.20
N GLN A 252 12.60 -16.54 2.49
CA GLN A 252 12.59 -16.45 1.03
C GLN A 252 13.95 -16.78 0.45
N GLN A 253 14.00 -17.70 -0.49
CA GLN A 253 15.15 -17.95 -1.32
C GLN A 253 15.39 -16.77 -2.28
N LEU A 254 16.63 -16.51 -2.63
CA LEU A 254 17.02 -15.42 -3.52
C LEU A 254 17.30 -15.97 -4.92
N GLN A 255 16.40 -15.69 -5.86
CA GLN A 255 16.60 -16.08 -7.25
C GLN A 255 17.53 -15.11 -7.97
N GLY A 256 18.66 -15.61 -8.45
CA GLY A 256 19.53 -14.83 -9.34
C GLY A 256 18.93 -14.68 -10.74
N ILE A 257 19.32 -13.61 -11.42
CA ILE A 257 19.00 -13.36 -12.83
C ILE A 257 20.24 -13.56 -13.71
N ASP A 258 21.35 -12.94 -13.34
CA ASP A 258 22.63 -13.04 -14.07
C ASP A 258 23.39 -14.32 -13.69
N LEU A 259 23.19 -14.82 -12.49
CA LEU A 259 23.80 -16.02 -11.93
C LEU A 259 22.72 -17.01 -11.47
N ASP A 260 23.04 -18.30 -11.49
CA ASP A 260 22.22 -19.37 -10.91
C ASP A 260 22.51 -19.48 -9.41
N VAL A 261 21.87 -18.57 -8.63
CA VAL A 261 21.96 -18.56 -7.17
C VAL A 261 21.28 -19.80 -6.59
N ARG A 262 21.91 -20.48 -5.64
CA ARG A 262 21.45 -21.79 -5.15
C ARG A 262 21.31 -21.90 -3.64
N GLU A 263 21.98 -21.05 -2.86
CA GLU A 263 22.03 -21.18 -1.41
C GLU A 263 21.52 -19.93 -0.67
N ALA A 264 21.64 -18.75 -1.27
CA ALA A 264 21.32 -17.50 -0.62
C ALA A 264 19.83 -17.34 -0.31
N TYR A 265 19.50 -16.85 0.88
CA TYR A 265 18.12 -16.60 1.30
C TYR A 265 18.00 -15.39 2.25
N THR A 266 16.80 -14.85 2.37
CA THR A 266 16.42 -13.87 3.38
C THR A 266 15.53 -14.50 4.44
N HIS A 267 15.62 -14.00 5.65
CA HIS A 267 14.74 -14.39 6.74
C HIS A 267 14.34 -13.18 7.58
N SER A 268 13.14 -13.22 8.12
CA SER A 268 12.68 -12.22 9.09
C SER A 268 11.65 -12.80 10.04
N GLN A 269 11.62 -12.27 11.27
CA GLN A 269 10.59 -12.55 12.27
C GLN A 269 10.39 -11.34 13.16
N ALA A 270 9.14 -11.10 13.56
CA ALA A 270 8.83 -9.99 14.46
C ALA A 270 7.60 -10.28 15.32
N ILE A 271 7.58 -9.63 16.49
CA ILE A 271 6.41 -9.48 17.34
C ILE A 271 6.04 -8.00 17.34
N ALA A 272 4.81 -7.68 16.98
CA ALA A 272 4.26 -6.34 17.02
C ALA A 272 3.05 -6.29 17.95
N THR A 273 2.88 -5.18 18.66
CA THR A 273 1.72 -4.92 19.51
C THR A 273 1.21 -3.50 19.27
N SER A 274 -0.10 -3.31 19.38
CA SER A 274 -0.71 -1.98 19.30
C SER A 274 -1.80 -1.81 20.34
N LEU A 275 -2.00 -0.55 20.73
CA LEU A 275 -3.08 -0.08 21.60
C LEU A 275 -3.76 1.10 20.93
N LYS A 276 -5.08 1.03 20.75
CA LYS A 276 -5.90 2.08 20.18
C LYS A 276 -7.02 2.45 21.13
N ALA A 277 -7.23 3.75 21.35
CA ALA A 277 -8.30 4.27 22.18
C ALA A 277 -9.02 5.40 21.45
N LYS A 278 -10.36 5.32 21.35
CA LYS A 278 -11.20 6.35 20.74
C LYS A 278 -12.29 6.80 21.69
N ARG A 279 -12.59 8.09 21.66
CA ARG A 279 -13.69 8.70 22.38
C ARG A 279 -14.30 9.86 21.58
N GLU A 280 -15.58 9.75 21.20
CA GLU A 280 -16.28 10.78 20.41
C GLU A 280 -16.59 12.04 21.21
N THR A 281 -16.82 11.90 22.53
CA THR A 281 -17.02 13.01 23.46
C THR A 281 -16.01 12.91 24.59
N PHE A 282 -14.88 13.63 24.47
CA PHE A 282 -13.77 13.58 25.41
C PHE A 282 -13.80 14.81 26.32
N PHE A 283 -14.31 14.64 27.54
CA PHE A 283 -14.52 15.66 28.57
C PHE A 283 -15.49 16.78 28.21
N ILE A 284 -15.52 17.29 26.98
CA ILE A 284 -16.39 18.36 26.51
C ILE A 284 -17.09 17.96 25.22
N ASP A 285 -18.31 18.45 25.02
CA ASP A 285 -19.08 18.19 23.82
C ASP A 285 -18.35 18.74 22.57
N GLY A 286 -18.35 17.95 21.51
CA GLY A 286 -17.70 18.28 20.25
C GLY A 286 -16.20 17.98 20.18
N LEU A 287 -15.55 17.58 21.31
CA LEU A 287 -14.15 17.17 21.30
C LEU A 287 -14.06 15.65 21.18
N ALA A 288 -13.55 15.16 20.06
CA ALA A 288 -13.21 13.75 19.84
C ALA A 288 -11.71 13.51 20.07
N PHE A 289 -11.41 12.35 20.61
CA PHE A 289 -10.07 11.86 20.93
C PHE A 289 -9.83 10.54 20.22
N ASP A 290 -8.69 10.42 19.55
CA ASP A 290 -8.17 9.16 18.95
C ASP A 290 -6.69 9.08 19.30
N PHE A 291 -6.33 8.04 20.04
CA PHE A 291 -4.95 7.73 20.42
C PHE A 291 -4.57 6.35 19.93
N GLU A 292 -3.35 6.23 19.45
CA GLU A 292 -2.78 4.97 19.04
C GLU A 292 -1.30 4.91 19.40
N ALA A 293 -0.87 3.77 19.94
CA ALA A 293 0.54 3.46 20.13
C ALA A 293 0.81 2.06 19.57
N ALA A 294 1.89 1.91 18.83
CA ALA A 294 2.33 0.62 18.30
C ALA A 294 3.82 0.45 18.57
N PHE A 295 4.21 -0.79 18.79
CA PHE A 295 5.58 -1.17 19.09
C PHE A 295 5.88 -2.53 18.46
N ASP A 296 7.06 -2.67 17.85
CA ASP A 296 7.54 -3.96 17.38
C ASP A 296 9.01 -4.20 17.69
N ILE A 297 9.35 -5.47 17.77
CA ILE A 297 10.71 -5.97 17.85
C ILE A 297 10.86 -7.13 16.88
N GLY A 298 11.89 -7.08 16.06
CA GLY A 298 12.11 -8.12 15.07
C GLY A 298 13.58 -8.32 14.72
N ASN A 299 13.80 -9.43 14.04
CA ASN A 299 15.09 -9.76 13.44
C ASN A 299 14.88 -9.99 11.95
N TYR A 300 15.83 -9.52 11.14
CA TYR A 300 15.87 -9.83 9.72
C TYR A 300 17.33 -9.91 9.25
N GLY A 301 17.54 -10.63 8.17
CA GLY A 301 18.88 -10.77 7.60
C GLY A 301 18.88 -11.45 6.25
N VAL A 302 20.08 -11.46 5.68
CA VAL A 302 20.43 -12.21 4.48
C VAL A 302 21.50 -13.22 4.90
N SER A 303 21.36 -14.47 4.43
CA SER A 303 22.37 -15.50 4.57
C SER A 303 22.86 -15.88 3.18
N ASP A 304 24.14 -15.68 2.92
CA ASP A 304 24.84 -15.97 1.67
C ASP A 304 26.31 -16.29 1.95
N TYR A 305 26.62 -17.55 2.13
CA TYR A 305 27.99 -18.02 2.39
C TYR A 305 28.39 -19.17 1.45
N ALA A 306 27.73 -19.29 0.28
CA ALA A 306 28.03 -20.26 -0.73
C ALA A 306 29.50 -20.15 -1.19
N LYS A 307 30.23 -21.28 -1.22
CA LYS A 307 31.64 -21.32 -1.62
C LYS A 307 31.83 -21.37 -3.13
N THR A 308 30.77 -21.70 -3.86
CA THR A 308 30.78 -21.90 -5.31
C THR A 308 29.67 -21.05 -5.94
N VAL A 309 30.02 -20.32 -7.00
CA VAL A 309 29.11 -19.50 -7.79
C VAL A 309 28.86 -20.21 -9.11
N TYR A 310 27.61 -20.34 -9.53
CA TYR A 310 27.19 -20.96 -10.76
C TYR A 310 26.62 -19.95 -11.75
N ASP A 311 26.87 -20.18 -13.03
CA ASP A 311 26.15 -19.52 -14.12
C ASP A 311 24.97 -20.37 -14.60
N TRP A 312 24.12 -19.82 -15.45
CA TRP A 312 22.97 -20.54 -16.01
C TRP A 312 23.35 -21.61 -17.09
N PHE A 313 24.60 -21.66 -17.48
CA PHE A 313 25.11 -22.69 -18.40
C PHE A 313 25.69 -23.90 -17.64
N GLY A 314 25.68 -23.88 -16.32
CA GLY A 314 26.19 -24.94 -15.47
C GLY A 314 27.67 -24.84 -15.16
N ASN A 315 28.36 -23.79 -15.60
CA ASN A 315 29.76 -23.58 -15.22
C ASN A 315 29.80 -23.07 -13.76
N SER A 316 30.89 -23.40 -13.09
CA SER A 316 31.10 -22.98 -11.69
C SER A 316 32.47 -22.35 -11.51
N ARG A 317 32.55 -21.44 -10.53
CA ARG A 317 33.79 -20.83 -10.06
C ARG A 317 33.77 -20.69 -8.53
N PRO A 318 34.90 -20.63 -7.87
CA PRO A 318 34.96 -20.28 -6.45
C PRO A 318 34.34 -18.89 -6.20
N SER A 319 33.75 -18.70 -5.03
CA SER A 319 33.34 -17.38 -4.54
C SER A 319 34.57 -16.44 -4.51
N GLN A 320 34.34 -15.13 -4.66
CA GLN A 320 35.42 -14.14 -4.60
C GLN A 320 36.04 -14.05 -3.20
N SER A 321 35.23 -14.22 -2.16
CA SER A 321 35.70 -14.33 -0.79
C SER A 321 35.98 -15.78 -0.40
N PRO A 322 37.08 -16.09 0.28
CA PRO A 322 37.32 -17.41 0.87
C PRO A 322 36.22 -17.83 1.87
N LEU A 323 35.55 -16.83 2.46
CA LEU A 323 34.47 -17.04 3.41
C LEU A 323 33.12 -17.30 2.74
N GLY A 324 33.01 -17.14 1.41
CA GLY A 324 31.81 -17.42 0.61
C GLY A 324 31.15 -16.17 0.07
N GLY A 325 29.92 -16.35 -0.45
CA GLY A 325 29.09 -15.36 -1.09
C GLY A 325 28.90 -15.64 -2.59
N GLU A 326 27.66 -15.86 -3.01
CA GLU A 326 27.30 -16.08 -4.42
C GLU A 326 26.60 -14.88 -5.03
N THR A 327 25.96 -14.03 -4.20
CA THR A 327 25.21 -12.84 -4.65
C THR A 327 26.08 -11.58 -4.60
N SER A 328 27.19 -11.60 -3.88
CA SER A 328 28.05 -10.44 -3.68
C SER A 328 29.54 -10.81 -3.67
N THR A 329 30.40 -9.81 -3.46
CA THR A 329 31.86 -9.98 -3.34
C THR A 329 32.30 -10.46 -1.94
N HIS A 330 31.39 -10.50 -0.99
CA HIS A 330 31.61 -10.92 0.38
C HIS A 330 30.41 -11.73 0.88
N PRO A 331 30.61 -12.57 1.90
CA PRO A 331 29.51 -13.35 2.46
C PRO A 331 28.59 -12.48 3.33
N TYR A 332 27.41 -13.01 3.60
CA TYR A 332 26.46 -12.50 4.57
C TYR A 332 25.98 -13.58 5.52
N ASP A 333 25.85 -13.26 6.79
CA ASP A 333 25.07 -13.99 7.79
C ASP A 333 24.45 -12.97 8.77
N GLY A 334 23.58 -12.15 8.22
CA GLY A 334 23.00 -10.99 8.87
C GLY A 334 21.96 -11.35 9.93
N HIS A 335 22.11 -10.79 11.14
CA HIS A 335 21.18 -10.88 12.26
C HIS A 335 20.83 -9.50 12.79
N ASN A 336 20.15 -8.71 11.95
CA ASN A 336 19.80 -7.32 12.26
C ASN A 336 18.59 -7.27 13.19
N LYS A 337 18.77 -6.66 14.36
CA LYS A 337 17.65 -6.41 15.30
C LYS A 337 17.08 -5.03 15.08
N ASN A 338 15.76 -4.97 14.91
CA ASN A 338 15.01 -3.72 14.79
C ASN A 338 14.08 -3.57 16.00
N LEU A 339 13.95 -2.34 16.47
CA LEU A 339 13.04 -1.92 17.52
C LEU A 339 12.36 -0.65 17.05
N ASP A 340 11.06 -0.75 16.78
CA ASP A 340 10.25 0.36 16.30
C ASP A 340 9.14 0.70 17.28
N GLY A 341 8.82 1.98 17.37
CA GLY A 341 7.71 2.48 18.15
C GLY A 341 7.04 3.64 17.45
N THR A 342 5.72 3.71 17.50
CA THR A 342 4.94 4.83 16.98
C THR A 342 3.89 5.25 17.99
N GLY A 343 3.65 6.56 18.07
CA GLY A 343 2.58 7.18 18.82
C GLY A 343 1.80 8.15 17.95
N LYS A 344 0.48 8.08 17.99
CA LYS A 344 -0.41 9.02 17.28
C LYS A 344 -1.47 9.54 18.25
N LEU A 345 -1.68 10.86 18.25
CA LEU A 345 -2.75 11.52 18.97
C LEU A 345 -3.50 12.43 18.01
N ASN A 346 -4.82 12.25 17.94
CA ASN A 346 -5.74 13.10 17.21
C ASN A 346 -6.75 13.71 18.20
N LEU A 347 -6.85 15.02 18.23
CA LEU A 347 -7.89 15.77 18.93
C LEU A 347 -8.69 16.55 17.91
N ASN A 348 -9.95 16.20 17.71
CA ASN A 348 -10.83 16.90 16.78
C ASN A 348 -11.92 17.63 17.54
N TYR A 349 -11.93 18.96 17.43
CA TYR A 349 -12.92 19.83 18.10
C TYR A 349 -13.91 20.40 17.07
N THR A 350 -15.13 19.90 17.10
CA THR A 350 -16.25 20.41 16.32
C THR A 350 -16.87 21.61 17.04
N ILE A 351 -16.50 22.82 16.62
CA ILE A 351 -17.00 24.08 17.19
C ILE A 351 -18.50 24.21 16.89
N ASN A 352 -18.90 23.92 15.67
CA ASN A 352 -20.28 23.85 15.21
C ASN A 352 -20.35 23.13 13.87
N ARG A 353 -21.54 23.02 13.25
CA ARG A 353 -21.74 22.32 11.97
C ARG A 353 -20.92 22.86 10.78
N HIS A 354 -20.29 24.03 10.91
CA HIS A 354 -19.53 24.68 9.83
C HIS A 354 -18.02 24.70 10.09
N HIS A 355 -17.59 24.57 11.32
CA HIS A 355 -16.23 24.81 11.74
C HIS A 355 -15.73 23.67 12.63
N SER A 356 -14.61 23.07 12.29
CA SER A 356 -13.89 22.16 13.16
C SER A 356 -12.38 22.42 13.13
N LEU A 357 -11.73 22.11 14.24
CA LEU A 357 -10.28 22.17 14.40
C LEU A 357 -9.76 20.77 14.73
N ASN A 358 -8.63 20.41 14.18
CA ASN A 358 -7.95 19.17 14.52
C ASN A 358 -6.49 19.43 14.87
N LEU A 359 -6.04 18.84 15.97
CA LEU A 359 -4.64 18.73 16.36
C LEU A 359 -4.22 17.28 16.19
N ASN A 360 -3.19 17.05 15.36
CA ASN A 360 -2.58 15.75 15.16
C ASN A 360 -1.13 15.79 15.62
N LEU A 361 -0.73 14.79 16.41
CA LEU A 361 0.67 14.54 16.78
C LEU A 361 1.00 13.12 16.36
N TYR A 362 2.12 12.93 15.68
CA TYR A 362 2.63 11.63 15.28
C TYR A 362 4.12 11.56 15.59
N GLU A 363 4.50 10.60 16.40
CA GLU A 363 5.89 10.32 16.77
C GLU A 363 6.29 8.92 16.28
N ALA A 364 7.49 8.79 15.76
CA ALA A 364 8.07 7.51 15.36
C ALA A 364 9.50 7.41 15.84
N TYR A 365 9.83 6.29 16.46
CA TYR A 365 11.14 5.94 16.96
C TYR A 365 11.59 4.62 16.33
N THR A 366 12.82 4.58 15.81
CA THR A 366 13.46 3.38 15.26
C THR A 366 14.85 3.23 15.83
N LYS A 367 15.21 2.02 16.27
CA LYS A 367 16.56 1.64 16.63
C LYS A 367 16.96 0.38 15.88
N LEU A 368 18.00 0.49 15.07
CA LEU A 368 18.62 -0.62 14.34
C LEU A 368 19.93 -1.02 15.02
N LYS A 369 20.07 -2.33 15.26
CA LYS A 369 21.29 -2.98 15.75
C LYS A 369 21.71 -4.04 14.75
N PRO A 370 22.47 -3.66 13.72
CA PRO A 370 22.93 -4.61 12.72
C PRO A 370 24.07 -5.46 13.28
N HIS A 371 24.11 -6.72 12.82
CA HIS A 371 25.14 -7.67 13.24
C HIS A 371 25.38 -8.72 12.17
N ASP A 372 26.62 -8.83 11.70
CA ASP A 372 27.05 -9.82 10.73
C ASP A 372 28.54 -10.15 10.97
N GLU A 373 28.78 -11.24 11.71
CA GLU A 373 30.15 -11.68 12.03
C GLU A 373 30.93 -12.13 10.80
N LEU A 374 30.23 -12.68 9.81
CA LEU A 374 30.86 -13.21 8.61
C LEU A 374 31.33 -12.08 7.69
N MET A 375 30.54 -11.02 7.58
CA MET A 375 30.92 -9.80 6.88
C MET A 375 32.09 -9.11 7.59
N ASP A 376 32.06 -8.97 8.92
CA ASP A 376 33.17 -8.40 9.71
C ASP A 376 34.45 -9.19 9.55
N ALA A 377 34.37 -10.53 9.54
CA ALA A 377 35.53 -11.40 9.31
C ALA A 377 36.08 -11.25 7.88
N ALA A 378 35.22 -11.05 6.87
CA ALA A 378 35.63 -10.86 5.48
C ALA A 378 36.42 -9.54 5.27
N TYR A 379 36.03 -8.49 6.00
CA TYR A 379 36.73 -7.18 5.95
C TYR A 379 37.83 -7.04 6.96
N GLY A 380 37.90 -7.89 8.00
CA GLY A 380 38.89 -7.82 9.07
C GLY A 380 38.63 -6.73 10.11
N PHE A 381 37.49 -6.10 10.10
CA PHE A 381 37.04 -5.09 11.06
C PHE A 381 35.52 -5.04 11.16
N ARG A 382 35.00 -4.40 12.20
CA ARG A 382 33.55 -4.21 12.37
C ARG A 382 33.01 -3.27 11.30
N THR A 383 32.01 -3.73 10.54
CA THR A 383 31.42 -3.01 9.38
C THR A 383 30.11 -2.32 9.71
N GLN A 384 29.42 -2.73 10.79
CA GLN A 384 28.04 -2.35 11.10
C GLN A 384 27.93 -1.81 12.52
N PHE A 385 27.11 -0.76 12.71
CA PHE A 385 27.01 -0.02 13.96
C PHE A 385 25.59 0.33 14.31
N ASP A 386 25.31 0.45 15.61
CA ASP A 386 24.00 0.85 16.13
C ASP A 386 23.60 2.23 15.61
N SER A 387 22.33 2.34 15.26
CA SER A 387 21.76 3.58 14.78
C SER A 387 20.35 3.78 15.35
N TYR A 388 19.95 5.02 15.57
CA TYR A 388 18.59 5.33 15.94
C TYR A 388 18.10 6.62 15.30
N MET A 389 16.78 6.71 15.16
CA MET A 389 16.06 7.88 14.68
C MET A 389 14.80 8.10 15.52
N ASN A 390 14.52 9.37 15.83
CA ASN A 390 13.25 9.81 16.37
C ASN A 390 12.71 10.92 15.48
N SER A 391 11.41 10.86 15.14
CA SER A 391 10.74 11.89 14.36
C SER A 391 9.38 12.24 14.95
N LEU A 392 9.07 13.53 14.96
CA LEU A 392 7.79 14.10 15.40
C LEU A 392 7.19 14.92 14.27
N THR A 393 5.95 14.62 13.91
CA THR A 393 5.13 15.46 13.04
C THR A 393 3.94 15.99 13.83
N ALA A 394 3.80 17.31 13.88
CA ALA A 394 2.66 17.99 14.50
C ALA A 394 1.85 18.72 13.42
N GLY A 395 0.54 18.52 13.41
CA GLY A 395 -0.38 19.12 12.45
C GLY A 395 -1.53 19.85 13.14
N LEU A 396 -1.86 21.03 12.63
CA LEU A 396 -3.06 21.78 13.01
C LEU A 396 -3.92 21.99 11.77
N SER A 397 -5.15 21.51 11.79
CA SER A 397 -6.05 21.59 10.64
C SER A 397 -7.34 22.33 11.01
N TYR A 398 -7.86 23.06 10.02
CA TYR A 398 -9.13 23.75 10.13
C TYR A 398 -10.03 23.35 8.96
N ASP A 399 -11.19 22.79 9.30
CA ASP A 399 -12.22 22.41 8.34
C ASP A 399 -13.36 23.42 8.34
N LEU A 400 -13.74 23.87 7.16
CA LEU A 400 -14.80 24.84 6.90
C LEU A 400 -15.84 24.24 5.96
N LEU A 401 -17.13 24.30 6.36
CA LEU A 401 -18.25 23.80 5.60
C LEU A 401 -19.29 24.91 5.42
N LEU A 402 -19.54 25.38 4.17
CA LEU A 402 -20.43 26.49 3.90
C LEU A 402 -21.52 26.13 2.88
N PHE A 403 -22.53 26.99 2.75
CA PHE A 403 -23.60 26.91 1.77
C PHE A 403 -24.35 25.57 1.76
N ARG A 404 -24.70 25.04 2.95
CA ARG A 404 -25.36 23.74 3.12
C ARG A 404 -24.56 22.61 2.44
N ASP A 405 -23.29 22.49 2.78
CA ASP A 405 -22.34 21.48 2.28
C ASP A 405 -21.97 21.61 0.80
N ARG A 406 -22.28 22.72 0.15
CA ARG A 406 -21.82 22.94 -1.23
C ARG A 406 -20.35 23.28 -1.32
N PHE A 407 -19.82 24.01 -0.34
CA PHE A 407 -18.41 24.36 -0.27
C PHE A 407 -17.77 23.73 0.97
N GLN A 408 -16.68 23.06 0.78
CA GLN A 408 -15.82 22.51 1.83
C GLN A 408 -14.40 22.99 1.58
N SER A 409 -13.70 23.38 2.65
CA SER A 409 -12.29 23.71 2.64
C SER A 409 -11.63 23.04 3.85
N ALA A 410 -10.45 22.49 3.66
CA ALA A 410 -9.64 21.91 4.73
C ALA A 410 -8.21 22.43 4.58
N PHE A 411 -7.80 23.28 5.52
CA PHE A 411 -6.47 23.86 5.59
C PHE A 411 -5.67 23.20 6.70
N THR A 412 -4.42 22.83 6.43
CA THR A 412 -3.54 22.15 7.39
C THR A 412 -2.17 22.80 7.41
N LEU A 413 -1.67 23.09 8.61
CA LEU A 413 -0.28 23.44 8.89
C LEU A 413 0.43 22.26 9.51
N ARG A 414 1.68 21.99 9.13
CA ARG A 414 2.50 20.92 9.68
C ARG A 414 3.88 21.40 10.08
N SER A 415 4.36 20.85 11.17
CA SER A 415 5.74 20.98 11.65
C SER A 415 6.38 19.60 11.69
N TYR A 416 7.54 19.48 11.12
CA TYR A 416 8.34 18.25 11.07
C TYR A 416 9.62 18.43 11.85
N HIS A 417 9.90 17.49 12.72
CA HIS A 417 11.13 17.43 13.49
C HIS A 417 11.68 16.03 13.43
N TYR A 418 13.00 15.88 13.23
CA TYR A 418 13.68 14.61 13.43
C TYR A 418 15.06 14.77 14.03
N HIS A 419 15.46 13.75 14.75
CA HIS A 419 16.78 13.56 15.32
C HIS A 419 17.28 12.16 14.97
N SER A 420 18.47 12.05 14.40
CA SER A 420 19.14 10.78 14.13
C SER A 420 20.53 10.76 14.71
N SER A 421 20.97 9.60 15.16
CA SER A 421 22.33 9.34 15.60
C SER A 421 22.79 8.01 15.05
N THR A 422 23.87 8.03 14.31
CA THR A 422 24.42 6.89 13.59
C THR A 422 25.91 6.87 13.77
N GLU A 423 26.46 5.70 14.09
CA GLU A 423 27.87 5.45 13.91
C GLU A 423 28.09 4.90 12.51
N LYS A 424 29.09 5.41 11.80
CA LYS A 424 29.45 4.95 10.45
C LYS A 424 30.95 5.00 10.23
N LEU A 425 31.45 4.18 9.32
CA LEU A 425 32.80 4.32 8.83
C LEU A 425 32.88 5.49 7.84
N PRO A 426 33.85 6.39 7.96
CA PRO A 426 34.12 7.44 6.97
C PRO A 426 34.38 6.84 5.58
N SER A 427 35.08 5.73 5.53
CA SER A 427 35.28 4.88 4.37
C SER A 427 35.72 3.48 4.83
N PHE A 428 35.62 2.47 3.94
CA PHE A 428 36.17 1.13 4.24
C PHE A 428 37.71 1.09 4.37
N TYR A 429 38.42 2.16 4.01
CA TYR A 429 39.85 2.30 4.22
C TYR A 429 40.20 2.91 5.60
N VAL A 430 39.20 3.44 6.30
CA VAL A 430 39.36 4.04 7.64
C VAL A 430 38.42 3.30 8.60
N PRO A 431 38.93 2.24 9.27
CA PRO A 431 38.11 1.34 10.08
C PRO A 431 37.69 1.92 11.45
N THR A 432 37.99 3.21 11.70
CA THR A 432 37.57 3.89 12.94
C THR A 432 36.20 4.54 12.71
N PRO A 433 35.16 4.12 13.43
CA PRO A 433 33.84 4.71 13.28
C PRO A 433 33.77 6.14 13.79
N GLU A 434 32.99 6.96 13.13
CA GLU A 434 32.62 8.30 13.59
C GLU A 434 31.12 8.34 13.94
N GLN A 435 30.77 9.06 15.01
CA GLN A 435 29.41 9.30 15.39
C GLN A 435 28.87 10.55 14.69
N VAL A 436 27.80 10.41 13.93
CA VAL A 436 27.12 11.53 13.27
C VAL A 436 25.75 11.72 13.91
N ARG A 437 25.48 12.93 14.38
CA ARG A 437 24.18 13.33 14.95
C ARG A 437 23.60 14.45 14.12
N VAL A 438 22.34 14.33 13.75
CA VAL A 438 21.65 15.32 12.94
C VAL A 438 20.29 15.62 13.56
N THR A 439 19.97 16.90 13.66
CA THR A 439 18.65 17.39 14.06
C THR A 439 18.17 18.36 13.00
N LYS A 440 16.94 18.19 12.51
CA LYS A 440 16.33 19.07 11.50
C LYS A 440 14.90 19.42 11.90
N HIS A 441 14.49 20.62 11.46
CA HIS A 441 13.14 21.13 11.57
C HIS A 441 12.69 21.62 10.21
N SER A 442 11.42 21.40 9.89
CA SER A 442 10.82 21.87 8.64
C SER A 442 9.35 22.14 8.86
N PHE A 443 8.73 22.92 7.96
CA PHE A 443 7.32 23.26 8.00
C PHE A 443 6.69 22.98 6.63
N GLY A 444 5.41 22.70 6.63
CA GLY A 444 4.63 22.53 5.42
C GLY A 444 3.18 22.92 5.64
N TRP A 445 2.44 23.05 4.57
CA TRP A 445 1.02 23.33 4.61
C TRP A 445 0.31 22.78 3.39
N ASN A 446 -0.98 22.53 3.55
CA ASN A 446 -1.83 22.16 2.43
C ASN A 446 -3.24 22.73 2.59
N GLU A 447 -3.91 22.85 1.45
CA GLU A 447 -5.29 23.27 1.34
C GLU A 447 -6.02 22.40 0.34
N SER A 448 -7.21 21.92 0.70
CA SER A 448 -8.09 21.20 -0.21
C SER A 448 -9.49 21.80 -0.19
N MET A 449 -10.06 21.99 -1.38
CA MET A 449 -11.36 22.61 -1.57
C MET A 449 -12.26 21.76 -2.44
N ARG A 450 -13.55 21.79 -2.13
CA ARG A 450 -14.59 21.20 -2.95
C ARG A 450 -15.72 22.21 -3.13
N TYR A 451 -16.23 22.31 -4.36
CA TYR A 451 -17.44 23.06 -4.67
C TYR A 451 -18.44 22.19 -5.43
N ARG A 452 -19.61 21.95 -4.82
CA ARG A 452 -20.71 21.19 -5.44
C ARG A 452 -21.59 22.16 -6.21
N LEU A 453 -21.45 22.12 -7.55
CA LEU A 453 -22.22 22.98 -8.45
C LEU A 453 -23.68 22.50 -8.53
N THR A 454 -23.89 21.20 -8.75
CA THR A 454 -25.19 20.52 -8.73
C THR A 454 -25.12 19.30 -7.80
N PRO A 455 -26.24 18.63 -7.49
CA PRO A 455 -26.19 17.37 -6.72
C PRO A 455 -25.31 16.30 -7.35
N GLU A 456 -25.16 16.34 -8.69
CA GLU A 456 -24.41 15.34 -9.47
C GLU A 456 -22.98 15.78 -9.81
N LEU A 457 -22.71 17.10 -9.89
CA LEU A 457 -21.42 17.65 -10.37
C LEU A 457 -20.73 18.45 -9.29
N MET A 458 -19.48 18.09 -9.00
CA MET A 458 -18.60 18.83 -8.11
C MET A 458 -17.21 19.05 -8.71
N PHE A 459 -16.59 20.13 -8.30
CA PHE A 459 -15.20 20.48 -8.59
C PHE A 459 -14.37 20.34 -7.33
N LYS A 460 -13.14 19.89 -7.50
CA LYS A 460 -12.14 19.72 -6.45
C LYS A 460 -10.89 20.50 -6.82
N ALA A 461 -10.28 21.15 -5.87
CA ALA A 461 -8.98 21.80 -6.04
C ALA A 461 -8.15 21.54 -4.79
N SER A 462 -6.85 21.35 -4.96
CA SER A 462 -5.97 21.23 -3.81
C SER A 462 -4.56 21.73 -4.15
N TYR A 463 -3.89 22.26 -3.13
CA TYR A 463 -2.50 22.68 -3.18
C TYR A 463 -1.77 22.21 -1.94
N SER A 464 -0.53 21.77 -2.08
CA SER A 464 0.33 21.41 -0.97
C SER A 464 1.76 21.91 -1.18
N ASP A 465 2.36 22.38 -0.10
CA ASP A 465 3.79 22.71 0.05
C ASP A 465 4.28 21.98 1.30
N GLU A 466 4.83 20.77 1.11
CA GLU A 466 5.05 19.80 2.17
C GLU A 466 6.46 19.25 2.13
N MET A 467 6.92 18.78 3.28
CA MET A 467 8.23 18.15 3.45
C MET A 467 8.11 16.68 3.78
N ARG A 468 9.06 15.87 3.29
CA ARG A 468 9.22 14.48 3.71
C ARG A 468 10.51 14.33 4.52
N ILE A 469 10.37 13.90 5.75
CA ILE A 469 11.50 13.47 6.56
C ILE A 469 12.11 12.23 5.88
N PRO A 470 13.47 12.15 5.73
CA PRO A 470 14.10 10.90 5.31
C PRO A 470 13.67 9.74 6.20
N SER A 471 13.50 8.55 5.66
CA SER A 471 13.14 7.38 6.45
C SER A 471 14.33 6.88 7.29
N ASP A 472 14.02 6.00 8.22
CA ASP A 472 15.01 5.27 9.02
C ASP A 472 16.03 4.56 8.13
N GLU A 473 15.59 3.74 7.16
CA GLU A 473 16.45 3.03 6.22
C GLU A 473 17.37 3.98 5.42
N GLU A 474 16.86 5.15 5.02
CA GLU A 474 17.64 6.16 4.30
C GLU A 474 18.72 6.79 5.19
N LEU A 475 18.41 7.06 6.46
CA LEU A 475 19.36 7.71 7.39
C LEU A 475 20.32 6.72 8.04
N VAL A 476 19.82 5.55 8.47
CA VAL A 476 20.58 4.61 9.29
C VAL A 476 21.01 3.34 8.54
N GLY A 477 20.52 3.16 7.29
CA GLY A 477 20.83 1.98 6.49
C GLY A 477 19.98 0.77 6.88
N ASN A 478 20.28 -0.39 6.29
CA ASN A 478 19.57 -1.64 6.54
C ASN A 478 20.44 -2.75 7.15
N GLY A 479 21.69 -2.46 7.48
CA GLY A 479 22.61 -3.38 8.12
C GLY A 479 23.25 -4.43 7.19
N TYR A 480 23.05 -4.38 5.85
CA TYR A 480 23.73 -5.30 4.94
C TYR A 480 24.10 -4.68 3.58
N SER A 481 23.19 -4.06 2.85
CA SER A 481 23.43 -3.55 1.48
C SER A 481 23.30 -2.03 1.36
N ILE A 482 22.65 -1.38 2.31
CA ILE A 482 22.42 0.08 2.33
C ILE A 482 23.25 0.70 3.45
N LEU A 483 24.17 1.55 3.04
CA LEU A 483 25.02 2.29 3.96
C LEU A 483 24.24 3.45 4.61
N PRO A 484 24.54 3.80 5.86
CA PRO A 484 23.95 4.98 6.52
C PRO A 484 24.22 6.28 5.78
N SER A 485 23.19 7.12 5.63
CA SER A 485 23.28 8.46 5.03
C SER A 485 22.70 9.53 5.97
N PRO A 486 23.30 9.76 7.14
CA PRO A 486 22.70 10.57 8.21
C PRO A 486 22.59 12.06 7.89
N THR A 487 23.26 12.56 6.86
CA THR A 487 23.28 13.97 6.47
C THR A 487 22.20 14.36 5.46
N LEU A 488 21.32 13.43 5.07
CA LEU A 488 20.24 13.70 4.13
C LEU A 488 19.37 14.88 4.60
N LYS A 489 18.94 15.67 3.62
CA LYS A 489 17.95 16.74 3.80
C LYS A 489 16.54 16.19 3.58
N PRO A 490 15.51 16.77 4.21
CA PRO A 490 14.12 16.49 3.83
C PRO A 490 13.87 16.81 2.36
N GLU A 491 13.08 15.97 1.69
CA GLU A 491 12.57 16.29 0.36
C GLU A 491 11.47 17.35 0.48
N HIS A 492 11.36 18.23 -0.50
CA HIS A 492 10.33 19.25 -0.57
C HIS A 492 9.46 19.09 -1.81
N VAL A 493 8.14 19.09 -1.63
CA VAL A 493 7.17 18.89 -2.71
C VAL A 493 6.14 20.01 -2.73
N ARG A 494 5.93 20.59 -3.92
CA ARG A 494 4.79 21.44 -4.23
C ARG A 494 3.87 20.73 -5.20
N SER A 495 2.62 20.53 -4.80
CA SER A 495 1.63 19.84 -5.65
C SER A 495 0.37 20.69 -5.82
N CYS A 496 -0.19 20.66 -7.03
CA CYS A 496 -1.47 21.25 -7.36
C CYS A 496 -2.35 20.24 -8.07
N ASN A 497 -3.62 20.15 -7.68
CA ASN A 497 -4.59 19.26 -8.29
C ASN A 497 -5.88 20.01 -8.60
N LEU A 498 -6.46 19.69 -9.77
CA LEU A 498 -7.78 20.16 -10.18
C LEU A 498 -8.58 18.98 -10.70
N GLY A 499 -9.79 18.79 -10.20
CA GLY A 499 -10.63 17.65 -10.55
C GLY A 499 -12.10 18.01 -10.69
N ALA A 500 -12.81 17.16 -11.42
CA ALA A 500 -14.25 17.20 -11.56
C ALA A 500 -14.80 15.78 -11.37
N LEU A 501 -15.81 15.65 -10.52
CA LEU A 501 -16.53 14.41 -10.29
C LEU A 501 -18.00 14.60 -10.69
N TYR A 502 -18.45 13.78 -11.63
CA TYR A 502 -19.86 13.67 -12.00
C TYR A 502 -20.42 12.33 -11.55
N ARG A 503 -21.51 12.35 -10.78
CA ARG A 503 -22.17 11.14 -10.29
C ARG A 503 -23.68 11.26 -10.43
N ARG A 504 -24.29 10.28 -11.06
CA ARG A 504 -25.73 10.22 -11.26
C ARG A 504 -26.29 8.84 -10.92
N THR A 505 -27.36 8.81 -10.16
CA THR A 505 -28.17 7.60 -9.99
C THR A 505 -29.08 7.45 -11.21
N LEU A 506 -29.05 6.29 -11.83
CA LEU A 506 -29.81 5.97 -13.04
C LEU A 506 -31.25 5.55 -12.65
N LYS A 507 -32.16 5.56 -13.63
CA LYS A 507 -33.55 5.08 -13.42
C LYS A 507 -33.63 3.59 -13.07
N THR A 508 -32.58 2.84 -13.34
CA THR A 508 -32.38 1.42 -13.01
C THR A 508 -31.82 1.18 -11.62
N ASP A 509 -31.78 2.22 -10.77
CA ASP A 509 -31.12 2.23 -9.47
C ASP A 509 -29.60 1.98 -9.52
N GLY A 510 -29.03 1.89 -10.72
CA GLY A 510 -27.59 1.83 -10.94
C GLY A 510 -26.92 3.20 -10.80
N ILE A 511 -25.59 3.20 -10.74
CA ILE A 511 -24.77 4.41 -10.63
C ILE A 511 -23.95 4.59 -11.91
N PHE A 512 -23.92 5.82 -12.41
CA PHE A 512 -22.90 6.29 -13.34
C PHE A 512 -22.02 7.30 -12.62
N GLU A 513 -20.71 7.06 -12.59
CA GLU A 513 -19.73 7.94 -11.98
C GLU A 513 -18.57 8.16 -12.94
N ALA A 514 -18.17 9.41 -13.14
CA ALA A 514 -17.03 9.78 -13.96
C ALA A 514 -16.20 10.83 -13.22
N GLU A 515 -14.91 10.61 -13.10
CA GLU A 515 -13.97 11.53 -12.46
C GLU A 515 -12.79 11.81 -13.39
N VAL A 516 -12.38 13.08 -13.45
CA VAL A 516 -11.18 13.52 -14.18
C VAL A 516 -10.38 14.40 -13.24
N ASN A 517 -9.07 14.16 -13.13
CA ASN A 517 -8.14 14.95 -12.33
C ASN A 517 -6.90 15.31 -13.14
N GLY A 518 -6.56 16.61 -13.21
CA GLY A 518 -5.27 17.11 -13.66
C GLY A 518 -4.38 17.38 -12.46
N PHE A 519 -3.08 17.11 -12.56
CA PHE A 519 -2.13 17.31 -11.48
C PHE A 519 -0.78 17.84 -11.97
N TYR A 520 -0.14 18.59 -11.07
CA TYR A 520 1.22 19.10 -11.23
C TYR A 520 1.96 18.91 -9.91
N THR A 521 3.18 18.37 -9.94
CA THR A 521 4.02 18.15 -8.77
C THR A 521 5.46 18.54 -9.09
N HIS A 522 6.07 19.32 -8.22
CA HIS A 522 7.48 19.70 -8.30
C HIS A 522 8.18 19.25 -7.02
N LEU A 523 9.19 18.41 -7.17
CA LEU A 523 9.96 17.78 -6.08
C LEU A 523 11.40 18.26 -6.15
N THR A 524 11.92 18.79 -5.06
CA THR A 524 13.32 19.20 -4.89
C THR A 524 13.99 18.42 -3.77
N ASP A 525 15.33 18.43 -3.73
CA ASP A 525 16.16 17.66 -2.80
C ASP A 525 15.79 16.16 -2.81
N MET A 526 15.47 15.62 -3.99
CA MET A 526 15.01 14.24 -4.14
C MET A 526 16.05 13.26 -3.59
N ILE A 527 15.64 12.40 -2.67
CA ILE A 527 16.47 11.32 -2.13
C ILE A 527 16.47 10.15 -3.12
N ARG A 528 17.64 9.79 -3.60
CA ARG A 528 17.83 8.69 -4.55
C ARG A 528 18.77 7.63 -4.00
N TYR A 529 18.40 6.38 -4.28
CA TYR A 529 19.24 5.23 -4.10
C TYR A 529 20.33 5.22 -5.17
N THR A 530 21.60 5.20 -4.76
CA THR A 530 22.77 5.24 -5.64
C THR A 530 23.75 4.14 -5.26
N PRO A 531 24.38 3.45 -6.24
CA PRO A 531 25.48 2.55 -5.94
C PRO A 531 26.59 3.27 -5.16
N SER A 532 27.17 2.59 -4.18
CA SER A 532 28.36 3.05 -3.46
C SER A 532 29.63 2.77 -4.28
N MET A 533 30.74 3.34 -3.86
CA MET A 533 32.07 2.99 -4.39
C MET A 533 32.46 1.54 -4.06
N VAL A 534 31.84 0.95 -3.04
CA VAL A 534 32.01 -0.47 -2.69
C VAL A 534 31.02 -1.28 -3.50
N PRO A 535 31.45 -2.25 -4.31
CA PRO A 535 30.54 -3.11 -5.07
C PRO A 535 29.50 -3.78 -4.17
N THR A 536 28.28 -3.91 -4.65
CA THR A 536 27.11 -4.50 -3.95
C THR A 536 26.53 -3.68 -2.79
N LEU A 537 27.19 -2.57 -2.40
CA LEU A 537 26.65 -1.63 -1.44
C LEU A 537 26.08 -0.41 -2.13
N ALA A 538 25.10 0.20 -1.52
CA ALA A 538 24.46 1.43 -1.99
C ALA A 538 24.23 2.42 -0.85
N GLN A 539 23.92 3.65 -1.22
CA GLN A 539 23.58 4.70 -0.27
C GLN A 539 22.49 5.61 -0.83
N TYR A 540 21.85 6.32 0.03
CA TYR A 540 20.91 7.37 -0.35
C TYR A 540 21.61 8.73 -0.38
N VAL A 541 21.29 9.53 -1.37
CA VAL A 541 21.80 10.90 -1.53
C VAL A 541 20.69 11.83 -1.99
N ASN A 542 20.76 13.10 -1.58
CA ASN A 542 19.87 14.12 -2.13
C ASN A 542 20.41 14.53 -3.50
N VAL A 543 19.87 14.01 -4.55
CA VAL A 543 20.24 14.35 -5.92
C VAL A 543 18.98 14.44 -6.76
N GLY A 544 18.76 15.61 -7.32
CA GLY A 544 17.72 15.75 -8.32
C GLY A 544 16.57 16.66 -7.93
N GLU A 545 16.02 17.18 -8.96
CA GLU A 545 14.82 17.98 -8.99
C GLU A 545 13.93 17.43 -10.10
N THR A 546 12.68 17.16 -9.79
CA THR A 546 11.77 16.57 -10.76
C THR A 546 10.45 17.32 -10.85
N THR A 547 9.90 17.37 -12.03
CA THR A 547 8.56 17.89 -12.26
C THR A 547 7.70 16.82 -12.92
N THR A 548 6.53 16.58 -12.34
CA THR A 548 5.51 15.67 -12.86
C THR A 548 4.26 16.48 -13.19
N TYR A 549 3.69 16.26 -14.37
CA TYR A 549 2.35 16.73 -14.70
C TYR A 549 1.58 15.66 -15.45
N GLY A 550 0.27 15.64 -15.30
CA GLY A 550 -0.53 14.61 -15.93
C GLY A 550 -2.02 14.80 -15.75
N ILE A 551 -2.72 13.85 -16.34
CA ILE A 551 -4.18 13.73 -16.26
C ILE A 551 -4.56 12.28 -16.02
N GLU A 552 -5.54 12.08 -15.19
CA GLU A 552 -6.15 10.77 -14.95
C GLU A 552 -7.66 10.86 -15.05
N GLY A 553 -8.27 9.79 -15.54
CA GLY A 553 -9.72 9.67 -15.64
C GLY A 553 -10.20 8.29 -15.22
N GLU A 554 -11.35 8.24 -14.61
CA GLU A 554 -12.03 7.01 -14.20
C GLU A 554 -13.51 7.10 -14.52
N VAL A 555 -14.08 6.01 -15.04
CA VAL A 555 -15.53 5.85 -15.25
C VAL A 555 -15.97 4.54 -14.62
N LYS A 556 -17.04 4.59 -13.84
CA LYS A 556 -17.73 3.43 -13.25
C LYS A 556 -19.20 3.48 -13.64
N TRP A 557 -19.73 2.37 -14.15
CA TRP A 557 -21.07 2.34 -14.68
C TRP A 557 -21.78 1.02 -14.43
N ASP A 558 -22.88 1.06 -13.67
CA ASP A 558 -23.87 -0.01 -13.58
C ASP A 558 -24.77 0.07 -14.83
N VAL A 559 -24.36 -0.59 -15.91
CA VAL A 559 -25.05 -0.55 -17.21
C VAL A 559 -26.42 -1.19 -17.11
N LEU A 560 -26.49 -2.34 -16.46
CA LEU A 560 -27.70 -3.13 -16.21
C LEU A 560 -27.63 -3.73 -14.80
N PRO A 561 -28.75 -4.18 -14.23
CA PRO A 561 -28.80 -4.83 -12.92
C PRO A 561 -27.86 -6.03 -12.73
N TRP A 562 -27.35 -6.58 -13.78
CA TRP A 562 -26.45 -7.74 -13.78
C TRP A 562 -25.10 -7.44 -14.45
N LEU A 563 -24.90 -6.20 -14.93
CA LEU A 563 -23.72 -5.81 -15.70
C LEU A 563 -23.11 -4.51 -15.15
N TYR A 564 -21.93 -4.62 -14.55
CA TYR A 564 -21.09 -3.50 -14.13
C TYR A 564 -19.87 -3.41 -15.03
N THR A 565 -19.42 -2.20 -15.33
CA THR A 565 -18.19 -1.94 -16.08
C THR A 565 -17.43 -0.76 -15.48
N TYR A 566 -16.12 -0.80 -15.59
CA TYR A 566 -15.25 0.33 -15.25
C TYR A 566 -14.15 0.49 -16.29
N ALA A 567 -13.64 1.70 -16.40
CA ALA A 567 -12.43 1.99 -17.16
C ALA A 567 -11.70 3.16 -16.52
N ASN A 568 -10.37 3.11 -16.54
CA ASN A 568 -9.54 4.23 -16.15
C ASN A 568 -8.31 4.33 -17.03
N ALA A 569 -7.77 5.54 -17.12
CA ALA A 569 -6.52 5.80 -17.83
C ALA A 569 -5.75 6.92 -17.12
N THR A 570 -4.42 6.85 -17.23
CA THR A 570 -3.51 7.83 -16.67
C THR A 570 -2.42 8.15 -17.67
N TYR A 571 -2.24 9.42 -17.93
CA TYR A 571 -1.06 9.96 -18.59
C TYR A 571 -0.28 10.82 -17.60
N GLN A 572 1.01 10.56 -17.44
CA GLN A 572 1.91 11.32 -16.59
C GLN A 572 3.24 11.58 -17.30
N ASN A 573 3.78 12.77 -17.13
CA ASN A 573 5.06 13.15 -17.71
C ASN A 573 5.99 13.62 -16.59
N LEU A 574 6.87 12.73 -16.16
CA LEU A 574 7.84 12.96 -15.10
C LEU A 574 9.20 13.26 -15.73
N ARG A 575 9.76 14.46 -15.46
CA ARG A 575 11.02 14.94 -16.04
C ARG A 575 12.00 15.39 -14.97
N ASP A 576 13.28 15.17 -15.25
CA ASP A 576 14.38 15.79 -14.51
C ASP A 576 14.40 17.29 -14.83
N THR A 577 14.30 18.14 -13.81
CA THR A 577 14.31 19.62 -13.97
C THR A 577 15.53 20.26 -13.33
N GLN A 578 16.47 19.47 -12.83
CA GLN A 578 17.74 19.97 -12.32
C GLN A 578 18.64 20.45 -13.45
N ARG A 579 18.93 21.75 -13.50
CA ARG A 579 19.70 22.38 -14.59
C ARG A 579 21.17 22.07 -14.58
N PHE A 580 21.75 21.99 -13.38
CA PHE A 580 23.19 21.78 -13.18
C PHE A 580 23.42 20.54 -12.32
N THR A 581 24.55 19.89 -12.51
CA THR A 581 25.01 18.83 -11.60
C THR A 581 25.19 19.40 -10.21
N GLU A 582 24.81 18.67 -9.17
CA GLU A 582 24.85 19.14 -7.77
C GLU A 582 26.24 19.64 -7.38
N GLY A 583 26.30 20.83 -6.73
CA GLY A 583 27.53 21.47 -6.31
C GLY A 583 28.42 21.98 -7.47
N SER A 584 27.92 22.02 -8.70
CA SER A 584 28.68 22.37 -9.89
C SER A 584 27.91 23.33 -10.81
N THR A 585 28.61 24.02 -11.71
CA THR A 585 28.04 24.80 -12.82
C THR A 585 27.97 24.01 -14.12
N VAL A 586 28.32 22.71 -14.09
CA VAL A 586 28.27 21.84 -15.27
C VAL A 586 26.80 21.53 -15.59
N PRO A 587 26.36 21.73 -16.85
CA PRO A 587 25.00 21.39 -17.23
C PRO A 587 24.68 19.92 -16.96
N ASN A 588 23.52 19.66 -16.36
CA ASN A 588 23.06 18.30 -16.11
C ASN A 588 22.67 17.63 -17.44
N PRO A 589 23.29 16.53 -17.86
CA PRO A 589 23.01 15.88 -19.13
C PRO A 589 21.59 15.27 -19.19
N THR A 590 20.94 15.05 -18.03
CA THR A 590 19.57 14.52 -17.93
C THR A 590 18.51 15.60 -17.87
N TYR A 591 18.91 16.89 -17.91
CA TYR A 591 17.98 18.02 -17.86
C TYR A 591 16.90 17.91 -18.94
N HIS A 592 15.63 18.06 -18.54
CA HIS A 592 14.42 17.84 -19.35
C HIS A 592 14.22 16.41 -19.90
N LYS A 593 15.07 15.45 -19.58
CA LYS A 593 14.84 14.06 -19.93
C LYS A 593 13.75 13.46 -19.04
N ARG A 594 13.00 12.51 -19.59
CA ARG A 594 12.00 11.76 -18.82
C ARG A 594 12.70 10.88 -17.79
N ILE A 595 12.21 10.88 -16.55
CA ILE A 595 12.73 9.97 -15.52
C ILE A 595 12.49 8.54 -15.99
N PRO A 596 13.55 7.70 -16.01
CA PRO A 596 13.45 6.33 -16.48
C PRO A 596 12.71 5.42 -15.49
N ASN A 597 12.36 4.25 -16.00
CA ASN A 597 11.75 3.17 -15.23
C ASN A 597 10.42 3.53 -14.55
N ILE A 598 9.69 4.50 -15.13
CA ILE A 598 8.35 4.91 -14.68
C ILE A 598 7.41 4.90 -15.88
N PRO A 599 6.34 4.09 -15.87
CA PRO A 599 5.32 4.10 -16.91
C PRO A 599 4.65 5.46 -17.01
N TYR A 600 4.47 5.98 -18.21
CA TYR A 600 3.86 7.30 -18.42
C TYR A 600 2.45 7.26 -19.03
N LEU A 601 2.04 6.12 -19.57
CA LEU A 601 0.69 5.91 -20.08
C LEU A 601 0.23 4.51 -19.69
N LEU A 602 -0.85 4.44 -18.95
CA LEU A 602 -1.44 3.21 -18.47
C LEU A 602 -2.96 3.32 -18.42
N GLY A 603 -3.63 2.17 -18.45
CA GLY A 603 -5.07 2.10 -18.34
C GLY A 603 -5.56 0.72 -17.98
N ASN A 604 -6.74 0.68 -17.37
CA ASN A 604 -7.42 -0.55 -17.02
C ASN A 604 -8.89 -0.47 -17.40
N ALA A 605 -9.48 -1.60 -17.74
CA ALA A 605 -10.91 -1.73 -17.97
C ALA A 605 -11.40 -3.09 -17.51
N GLY A 606 -12.61 -3.15 -16.99
CA GLY A 606 -13.18 -4.40 -16.52
C GLY A 606 -14.68 -4.47 -16.72
N ILE A 607 -15.15 -5.71 -16.80
CA ILE A 607 -16.57 -6.06 -16.93
C ILE A 607 -16.88 -7.13 -15.89
N GLU A 608 -17.95 -6.92 -15.14
CA GLU A 608 -18.51 -7.89 -14.22
C GLU A 608 -19.96 -8.20 -14.62
N CYS A 609 -20.23 -9.50 -14.83
CA CYS A 609 -21.57 -10.03 -14.98
C CYS A 609 -21.92 -10.83 -13.73
N HIS A 610 -23.05 -10.55 -13.10
CA HIS A 610 -23.47 -11.29 -11.91
C HIS A 610 -24.96 -11.61 -11.95
N ARG A 611 -25.31 -12.75 -11.38
CA ARG A 611 -26.70 -13.18 -11.28
C ARG A 611 -26.95 -14.04 -10.05
N GLU A 612 -27.98 -13.67 -9.32
CA GLU A 612 -28.47 -14.47 -8.20
C GLU A 612 -29.30 -15.67 -8.72
N ASN A 613 -29.19 -16.79 -8.00
CA ASN A 613 -29.95 -18.00 -8.26
C ASN A 613 -29.82 -18.57 -9.69
N LEU A 614 -28.66 -18.32 -10.35
CA LEU A 614 -28.39 -18.88 -11.68
C LEU A 614 -28.19 -20.40 -11.62
N ILE A 615 -27.43 -20.88 -10.65
CA ILE A 615 -27.16 -22.30 -10.39
C ILE A 615 -27.56 -22.60 -8.94
N GLY A 616 -28.80 -23.07 -8.74
CA GLY A 616 -29.32 -23.38 -7.41
C GLY A 616 -29.94 -22.18 -6.67
N LYS A 617 -30.74 -22.46 -5.64
CA LYS A 617 -31.36 -21.43 -4.77
C LYS A 617 -30.33 -20.87 -3.78
N ARG A 618 -30.47 -19.59 -3.43
CA ARG A 618 -29.57 -18.88 -2.50
C ARG A 618 -28.09 -18.90 -2.96
N SER A 619 -27.89 -18.85 -4.27
CA SER A 619 -26.57 -18.78 -4.89
C SER A 619 -26.37 -17.44 -5.57
N ASN A 620 -25.10 -17.05 -5.75
CA ASN A 620 -24.71 -15.93 -6.59
C ASN A 620 -23.54 -16.36 -7.48
N THR A 621 -23.66 -16.08 -8.77
CA THR A 621 -22.61 -16.39 -9.75
C THR A 621 -22.11 -15.08 -10.33
N ARG A 622 -20.80 -14.90 -10.31
CA ARG A 622 -20.10 -13.73 -10.86
C ARG A 622 -19.07 -14.17 -11.88
N PHE A 623 -19.04 -13.48 -13.00
CA PHE A 623 -18.02 -13.64 -14.02
C PHE A 623 -17.37 -12.30 -14.28
N LEU A 624 -16.03 -12.25 -14.22
CA LEU A 624 -15.25 -11.03 -14.33
C LEU A 624 -14.20 -11.17 -15.42
N ILE A 625 -13.99 -10.09 -16.15
CA ILE A 625 -12.87 -9.93 -17.09
C ILE A 625 -12.24 -8.56 -16.81
N ASP A 626 -10.95 -8.53 -16.59
CA ASP A 626 -10.15 -7.32 -16.45
C ASP A 626 -9.08 -7.26 -17.54
N ALA A 627 -8.87 -6.10 -18.10
CA ALA A 627 -7.81 -5.80 -19.06
C ALA A 627 -6.89 -4.73 -18.47
N SER A 628 -5.59 -4.91 -18.60
CA SER A 628 -4.59 -3.94 -18.19
C SER A 628 -3.64 -3.62 -19.35
N TYR A 629 -3.36 -2.33 -19.52
CA TYR A 629 -2.46 -1.79 -20.52
C TYR A 629 -1.39 -0.92 -19.87
N VAL A 630 -0.13 -1.20 -20.16
CA VAL A 630 1.02 -0.36 -19.80
C VAL A 630 1.82 -0.12 -21.07
N HIS A 631 1.97 1.15 -21.47
CA HIS A 631 2.74 1.51 -22.64
C HIS A 631 4.24 1.34 -22.38
N GLN A 632 5.02 1.05 -23.42
CA GLN A 632 6.49 0.93 -23.33
C GLN A 632 7.14 2.18 -22.73
N TYR A 633 8.19 2.00 -21.97
CA TYR A 633 8.95 3.09 -21.36
C TYR A 633 10.44 2.76 -21.26
N PHE A 634 11.28 3.78 -21.14
CA PHE A 634 12.73 3.55 -21.00
C PHE A 634 13.10 3.05 -19.61
N TYR A 635 14.02 2.09 -19.58
CA TYR A 635 14.62 1.60 -18.34
C TYR A 635 15.71 2.54 -17.82
N ASP A 636 16.50 3.13 -18.72
CA ASP A 636 17.51 4.16 -18.43
C ASP A 636 17.10 5.51 -19.03
N TYR A 637 17.84 6.58 -18.70
CA TYR A 637 17.65 7.86 -19.37
C TYR A 637 17.85 7.75 -20.87
N GLU A 638 16.96 8.35 -21.65
CA GLU A 638 17.09 8.46 -23.09
C GLU A 638 18.16 9.49 -23.47
N MET A 639 19.43 9.07 -23.45
CA MET A 639 20.57 9.96 -23.72
C MET A 639 20.82 10.14 -25.20
N THR A 640 20.50 9.14 -26.02
CA THR A 640 20.67 9.14 -27.47
C THR A 640 19.46 8.51 -28.17
N ILE A 641 19.31 8.75 -29.46
CA ILE A 641 18.29 8.11 -30.30
C ILE A 641 18.49 6.59 -30.45
N TYR A 642 19.67 6.09 -30.11
CA TYR A 642 20.04 4.67 -30.20
C TYR A 642 19.75 3.92 -28.89
N GLN A 643 19.16 4.59 -27.86
CA GLN A 643 18.79 3.92 -26.63
C GLN A 643 17.67 2.91 -26.90
N ASP A 644 17.97 1.63 -26.71
CA ASP A 644 17.08 0.49 -26.95
C ASP A 644 16.61 -0.20 -25.68
N ARG A 645 17.21 0.07 -24.52
CA ARG A 645 16.81 -0.52 -23.23
C ARG A 645 15.44 0.01 -22.78
N LYS A 646 14.40 -0.66 -23.26
CA LYS A 646 13.00 -0.35 -23.01
C LYS A 646 12.30 -1.50 -22.31
N ILE A 647 11.41 -1.18 -21.41
CA ILE A 647 10.40 -2.11 -20.93
C ILE A 647 9.30 -2.14 -22.00
N PRO A 648 8.95 -3.31 -22.55
CA PRO A 648 8.00 -3.39 -23.67
C PRO A 648 6.57 -3.09 -23.22
N THR A 649 5.70 -2.77 -24.17
CA THR A 649 4.26 -2.63 -23.92
C THR A 649 3.68 -3.95 -23.41
N ALA A 650 2.96 -3.86 -22.30
CA ALA A 650 2.24 -5.00 -21.71
C ALA A 650 0.72 -4.82 -21.88
N ILE A 651 0.07 -5.84 -22.42
CA ILE A 651 -1.39 -5.97 -22.47
C ILE A 651 -1.73 -7.33 -21.87
N THR A 652 -2.44 -7.34 -20.76
CA THR A 652 -2.86 -8.55 -20.07
C THR A 652 -4.37 -8.61 -19.88
N PHE A 653 -4.92 -9.80 -19.86
CA PHE A 653 -6.32 -10.08 -19.56
C PHE A 653 -6.38 -11.07 -18.41
N ASP A 654 -7.16 -10.74 -17.41
CA ASP A 654 -7.44 -11.57 -16.26
C ASP A 654 -8.92 -11.93 -16.25
N THR A 655 -9.27 -13.14 -15.82
CA THR A 655 -10.67 -13.56 -15.69
C THR A 655 -10.90 -14.33 -14.41
N ALA A 656 -12.10 -14.25 -13.87
CA ALA A 656 -12.52 -15.04 -12.73
C ALA A 656 -13.97 -15.48 -12.86
N LEU A 657 -14.23 -16.70 -12.39
CA LEU A 657 -15.57 -17.23 -12.16
C LEU A 657 -15.71 -17.51 -10.67
N GLU A 658 -16.68 -16.85 -10.06
CA GLU A 658 -17.01 -17.03 -8.65
C GLU A 658 -18.44 -17.53 -8.50
N HIS A 659 -18.60 -18.56 -7.69
CA HIS A 659 -19.92 -19.12 -7.38
C HIS A 659 -20.06 -19.31 -5.88
N SER A 660 -21.01 -18.61 -5.28
CA SER A 660 -21.34 -18.73 -3.86
C SER A 660 -22.69 -19.40 -3.67
N VAL A 661 -22.78 -20.23 -2.64
CA VAL A 661 -24.00 -20.96 -2.25
C VAL A 661 -24.33 -20.71 -0.79
N MET A 662 -25.53 -21.13 -0.36
CA MET A 662 -25.99 -21.00 1.02
C MET A 662 -25.94 -19.55 1.55
N ASN A 663 -26.41 -18.57 0.76
CA ASN A 663 -26.30 -17.14 1.09
C ASN A 663 -24.84 -16.71 1.33
N GLN A 664 -23.92 -17.09 0.44
CA GLN A 664 -22.50 -16.78 0.49
C GLN A 664 -21.70 -17.45 1.62
N THR A 665 -22.29 -18.40 2.35
CA THR A 665 -21.56 -19.18 3.35
C THR A 665 -20.40 -19.98 2.76
N LEU A 666 -20.58 -20.53 1.56
CA LEU A 666 -19.54 -21.25 0.85
C LEU A 666 -19.35 -20.64 -0.54
N THR A 667 -18.10 -20.26 -0.85
CA THR A 667 -17.72 -19.63 -2.12
C THR A 667 -16.59 -20.41 -2.78
N PHE A 668 -16.76 -20.67 -4.07
CA PHE A 668 -15.73 -21.25 -4.95
C PHE A 668 -15.31 -20.19 -5.97
N SER A 669 -14.02 -20.00 -6.14
CA SER A 669 -13.48 -19.04 -7.12
C SER A 669 -12.41 -19.71 -7.98
N LEU A 670 -12.57 -19.63 -9.28
CA LEU A 670 -11.55 -20.01 -10.26
C LEU A 670 -11.03 -18.71 -10.90
N LYS A 671 -9.72 -18.48 -10.82
CA LYS A 671 -9.07 -17.28 -11.33
C LYS A 671 -8.01 -17.66 -12.36
N ILE A 672 -7.94 -16.92 -13.45
CA ILE A 672 -6.90 -17.06 -14.47
C ILE A 672 -6.34 -15.67 -14.73
N LYS A 673 -5.09 -15.44 -14.36
CA LYS A 673 -4.36 -14.21 -14.64
C LYS A 673 -3.51 -14.40 -15.89
N ASN A 674 -3.34 -13.31 -16.64
CA ASN A 674 -2.61 -13.30 -17.89
C ASN A 674 -3.07 -14.45 -18.81
N VAL A 675 -4.37 -14.45 -19.15
CA VAL A 675 -5.04 -15.52 -19.93
C VAL A 675 -4.29 -15.85 -21.21
N LEU A 676 -3.73 -14.84 -21.88
CA LEU A 676 -3.00 -14.99 -23.15
C LEU A 676 -1.56 -15.49 -22.96
N ASN A 677 -1.11 -15.70 -21.71
CA ASN A 677 0.25 -16.15 -21.37
C ASN A 677 1.34 -15.26 -22.01
N ARG A 678 1.13 -13.95 -22.01
CA ARG A 678 2.12 -12.99 -22.51
C ARG A 678 3.28 -12.90 -21.54
N GLU A 679 4.49 -12.76 -22.04
CA GLU A 679 5.61 -12.37 -21.23
C GLU A 679 5.44 -10.90 -20.82
N VAL A 680 5.50 -10.66 -19.52
CA VAL A 680 5.40 -9.32 -18.93
C VAL A 680 6.68 -9.04 -18.16
N VAL A 681 7.27 -7.90 -18.45
CA VAL A 681 8.47 -7.40 -17.78
C VAL A 681 8.12 -6.06 -17.19
N SER A 682 8.35 -5.85 -15.91
CA SER A 682 8.17 -4.56 -15.24
C SER A 682 9.48 -3.95 -14.70
N GLU A 683 10.51 -4.76 -14.58
CA GLU A 683 11.92 -4.39 -14.34
C GLU A 683 12.78 -5.10 -15.38
N LEU A 684 13.82 -4.45 -15.89
CA LEU A 684 14.68 -5.04 -16.93
C LEU A 684 15.28 -6.37 -16.46
N ASN A 685 15.23 -7.37 -17.32
CA ASN A 685 15.69 -8.75 -17.07
C ASN A 685 14.94 -9.49 -15.95
N HIS A 686 13.79 -8.96 -15.47
CA HIS A 686 12.96 -9.60 -14.46
C HIS A 686 11.59 -9.99 -15.04
N PRO A 687 11.50 -11.06 -15.83
CA PRO A 687 10.22 -11.51 -16.37
C PRO A 687 9.31 -12.01 -15.24
N LEU A 688 8.06 -11.58 -15.29
CA LEU A 688 7.03 -11.97 -14.34
C LEU A 688 6.49 -13.37 -14.64
N PRO A 689 5.79 -14.02 -13.69
CA PRO A 689 5.07 -15.26 -13.97
C PRO A 689 4.16 -15.08 -15.19
N GLY A 690 4.15 -16.08 -16.06
CA GLY A 690 3.22 -16.15 -17.19
C GLY A 690 1.78 -16.36 -16.71
N ARG A 691 1.02 -17.23 -17.39
CA ARG A 691 -0.36 -17.55 -16.96
C ARG A 691 -0.36 -18.17 -15.56
N TYR A 692 -1.17 -17.59 -14.69
CA TYR A 692 -1.39 -18.06 -13.33
C TYR A 692 -2.85 -18.51 -13.18
N VAL A 693 -3.06 -19.73 -12.75
CA VAL A 693 -4.40 -20.29 -12.47
C VAL A 693 -4.48 -20.57 -10.98
N ALA A 694 -5.57 -20.15 -10.34
CA ALA A 694 -5.81 -20.43 -8.93
C ALA A 694 -7.25 -20.85 -8.69
N PHE A 695 -7.43 -21.80 -7.78
CA PHE A 695 -8.72 -22.23 -7.26
C PHE A 695 -8.78 -21.96 -5.76
N LYS A 696 -9.84 -21.26 -5.33
CA LYS A 696 -10.07 -20.88 -3.93
C LYS A 696 -11.41 -21.41 -3.44
N VAL A 697 -11.39 -21.95 -2.24
CA VAL A 697 -12.59 -22.28 -1.47
C VAL A 697 -12.60 -21.41 -0.21
N ARG A 698 -13.74 -20.78 0.06
CA ARG A 698 -13.95 -19.94 1.26
C ARG A 698 -15.22 -20.37 1.98
N TYR A 699 -15.12 -20.52 3.27
CA TYR A 699 -16.23 -20.75 4.19
C TYR A 699 -16.39 -19.55 5.12
N LEU A 700 -17.59 -18.97 5.13
CA LEU A 700 -17.94 -17.78 5.91
C LEU A 700 -19.15 -18.08 6.78
N LEU A 701 -18.99 -17.94 8.10
CA LEU A 701 -20.05 -18.00 9.11
C LEU A 701 -20.17 -16.64 9.80
N HIS A 702 -21.37 -16.06 9.79
CA HIS A 702 -21.67 -14.76 10.39
C HIS A 702 -23.12 -14.68 10.89
#